data_c03326e787dfa8d22a107280eced734d
#
_entry.id   c03326e787dfa8d22a107280eced734d
#
_cell.length_a   1.000
_cell.length_b   1.000
_cell.length_c   1.000
_cell.angle_alpha   90.00
_cell.angle_beta   90.00
_cell.angle_gamma   90.00
#
_symmetry.space_group_name_H-M   'P 1'
#
loop_
_entity.id
_entity.type
_entity.pdbx_description
1 polymer ?
#
loop_
_entity_poly.entity_id
_entity_poly.type
_entity_poly.pdbx_seq_one_letter_code
_entity_poly.pdbx_strand_id
1 'polypeptide(L)'
;MNYLRQKISASAIAVLSTCGLILAPMPVFADDSTPSSTPSDGSYTTTDSGDGTYSIPMLNTDVPDISVIRVSKDDPNNKDGRDVYYMVSTTMELSPGSPIMKSYDLVNWWIVTYVYDRISMSDASSLRNGASSYGEGEWAPSLRYHNGRFYVLFNTNNLNGAYIYYTDDIENGPWTKIALNRGFHDPSLYFDEQGSPWIISGVNQYRLSDDLTTVVESHENIISAEQFTDDLGETPTGFEGSQTFKIGDYFYTPTIYWGKDGRTVMLLRTTDLLDGSKYEAKKYYLGAFAQGSLVEVDNGDGTTSWHGFFFRDTYPTGRIPGLIPATWGDDGWPVFGDNNQVSASDTYDKLIDLPADLENLVRQRSLVNSDDFDNDAPHQSYQDQDWWTLEEPPQVDDSLIGIELVDNGDFENGTESWTPQWNGTLTAITDGSLSGTTSLAVTNRGEYNGAGPGQSMDGKLQQGVTYRASATIRYDHEMDGVDSSAVTSHLFYVAIQYADGTINRVATGTVKRGETTTITGEFSIPSDANVEGSKLIVETAWGAEGTCMDYVIDDISLIGLADEKEYPVAEEYQPNGSNLDLVWEWGHNPDNRYWSLTDREGWLRLTNGHKVSATAKYMKGTYGDLTYFETARNVLSQRTFGGSMSVETHMDVSHMKDGDTAGLATYTRSFAYAAVRQENGQRTLGVVKRVYDNGVKDADGNIVDDTIDRDAEEAFVSGGTVTLPDDATNVWIKSDNTLDNASGKLTIQYWYSLDGKQWSKLGDEQGPLTYDWSLSHFKGYRIGLFNYAKENTGGYVDFDYYDLSDVLTSDGKAVDTSKLRSAIDQADSLQSAEYPMDEWDKMLTLLDKAKQALASDPSTQNEVDAPQRALSLQLAQLAVDRQSGDGGNPGGGDQTGDGNQSGNGDQTGDGGQQQSSTADDNSSELSSTGSSVTPMVLSAIALMLAGISVIR
;
A
#
# COMPACT_ATOMS: atom_id res chain seq x y z
N MET A 1 -31.86 -24.12 -0.27
CA MET A 1 -30.97 -23.02 -0.58
C MET A 1 -29.72 -22.99 0.30
N ASN A 2 -29.78 -23.38 1.59
CA ASN A 2 -28.58 -23.38 2.46
C ASN A 2 -27.52 -24.47 2.14
N TYR A 3 -27.88 -25.52 1.41
CA TYR A 3 -26.95 -26.61 1.05
C TYR A 3 -26.07 -26.24 -0.17
N LEU A 4 -26.49 -25.24 -0.95
CA LEU A 4 -25.76 -24.79 -2.14
C LEU A 4 -24.74 -23.67 -1.76
N ARG A 5 -25.00 -22.91 -0.66
CA ARG A 5 -24.06 -21.89 -0.19
C ARG A 5 -22.83 -22.46 0.52
N GLN A 6 -22.96 -23.57 1.23
CA GLN A 6 -21.82 -24.24 1.88
C GLN A 6 -20.87 -24.92 0.88
N LYS A 7 -21.36 -25.37 -0.28
CA LYS A 7 -20.49 -25.98 -1.30
C LYS A 7 -19.69 -24.96 -2.12
N ILE A 8 -20.18 -23.73 -2.24
CA ILE A 8 -19.49 -22.68 -3.00
C ILE A 8 -18.32 -22.09 -2.20
N SER A 9 -18.45 -21.91 -0.88
CA SER A 9 -17.33 -21.43 -0.05
C SER A 9 -16.22 -22.47 0.11
N ALA A 10 -16.56 -23.76 0.26
CA ALA A 10 -15.55 -24.82 0.39
C ALA A 10 -14.72 -25.02 -0.89
N SER A 11 -15.30 -24.78 -2.06
CA SER A 11 -14.58 -24.95 -3.33
C SER A 11 -13.61 -23.79 -3.64
N ALA A 12 -13.90 -22.57 -3.19
CA ALA A 12 -13.04 -21.42 -3.42
C ALA A 12 -11.75 -21.46 -2.56
N ILE A 13 -11.88 -21.93 -1.31
CA ILE A 13 -10.73 -22.05 -0.38
C ILE A 13 -9.89 -23.30 -0.70
N ALA A 14 -10.51 -24.39 -1.18
CA ALA A 14 -9.78 -25.58 -1.61
C ALA A 14 -8.84 -25.29 -2.82
N VAL A 15 -9.16 -24.30 -3.67
CA VAL A 15 -8.30 -23.91 -4.80
C VAL A 15 -7.13 -23.05 -4.34
N LEU A 16 -7.31 -22.18 -3.36
CA LEU A 16 -6.20 -21.42 -2.75
C LEU A 16 -5.25 -22.33 -1.94
N SER A 17 -5.77 -23.35 -1.25
CA SER A 17 -4.96 -24.38 -0.58
C SER A 17 -4.27 -25.35 -1.55
N THR A 18 -4.83 -25.61 -2.74
CA THR A 18 -4.22 -26.51 -3.72
C THR A 18 -3.17 -25.83 -4.59
N CYS A 19 -3.21 -24.51 -4.77
CA CYS A 19 -2.08 -23.79 -5.37
C CYS A 19 -0.84 -23.78 -4.45
N GLY A 20 -1.02 -23.87 -3.13
CA GLY A 20 0.08 -24.02 -2.18
C GLY A 20 0.66 -25.44 -2.06
N LEU A 21 0.07 -26.46 -2.72
CA LEU A 21 0.43 -27.87 -2.57
C LEU A 21 0.83 -28.57 -3.87
N ILE A 22 0.89 -27.86 -5.00
CA ILE A 22 1.59 -28.34 -6.19
C ILE A 22 2.94 -27.61 -6.27
N LEU A 23 3.73 -27.75 -5.21
CA LEU A 23 5.18 -27.81 -5.34
C LEU A 23 5.48 -29.21 -5.91
N ALA A 24 5.34 -29.38 -7.21
CA ALA A 24 6.25 -30.26 -7.90
C ALA A 24 7.65 -29.79 -7.51
N PRO A 25 8.59 -30.67 -7.13
CA PRO A 25 9.94 -30.24 -6.89
C PRO A 25 10.38 -29.51 -8.16
N MET A 26 10.60 -28.20 -8.06
CA MET A 26 11.37 -27.51 -9.07
C MET A 26 12.64 -28.33 -9.24
N PRO A 27 13.11 -28.59 -10.46
CA PRO A 27 14.45 -29.11 -10.60
C PRO A 27 15.33 -28.12 -9.87
N VAL A 28 15.93 -28.58 -8.78
CA VAL A 28 17.04 -27.90 -8.12
C VAL A 28 18.12 -27.87 -9.17
N PHE A 29 18.24 -26.77 -9.88
CA PHE A 29 19.47 -26.45 -10.54
C PHE A 29 20.44 -26.10 -9.42
N ALA A 30 21.11 -27.12 -8.92
CA ALA A 30 22.30 -26.93 -8.14
C ALA A 30 23.36 -26.39 -9.09
N ASP A 31 23.41 -25.09 -9.22
CA ASP A 31 24.64 -24.41 -9.59
C ASP A 31 25.09 -23.63 -8.36
N ASP A 32 26.09 -24.19 -7.71
CA ASP A 32 26.77 -23.70 -6.51
C ASP A 32 27.72 -22.56 -6.89
N SER A 33 27.22 -21.60 -7.66
CA SER A 33 27.90 -20.33 -7.86
C SER A 33 26.92 -19.22 -7.52
N THR A 34 26.93 -18.80 -6.25
CA THR A 34 26.59 -17.42 -5.93
C THR A 34 27.33 -16.54 -6.92
N PRO A 35 26.65 -15.69 -7.70
CA PRO A 35 27.36 -14.64 -8.40
C PRO A 35 27.84 -13.66 -7.33
N SER A 36 29.01 -13.93 -6.79
CA SER A 36 29.81 -12.92 -6.11
C SER A 36 30.54 -12.14 -7.20
N SER A 37 29.82 -11.28 -7.85
CA SER A 37 30.41 -10.14 -8.51
C SER A 37 29.53 -8.94 -8.21
N THR A 38 29.72 -8.36 -7.05
CA THR A 38 29.45 -6.95 -6.84
C THR A 38 30.21 -6.23 -7.93
N PRO A 39 29.55 -5.42 -8.80
CA PRO A 39 30.28 -4.56 -9.70
C PRO A 39 31.13 -3.66 -8.83
N SER A 40 32.42 -3.65 -9.04
CA SER A 40 33.37 -3.00 -8.12
C SER A 40 33.12 -1.50 -7.96
N ASP A 41 32.32 -0.87 -8.84
CA ASP A 41 32.16 0.59 -8.91
C ASP A 41 30.75 1.08 -9.27
N GLY A 42 29.71 0.26 -9.22
CA GLY A 42 28.31 0.65 -9.47
C GLY A 42 27.48 0.81 -8.19
N SER A 43 26.23 1.26 -8.33
CA SER A 43 25.27 1.35 -7.22
C SER A 43 24.87 -0.04 -6.69
N TYR A 44 24.19 -0.09 -5.53
CA TYR A 44 23.68 -1.35 -4.97
C TYR A 44 22.62 -2.04 -5.82
N THR A 45 21.91 -1.30 -6.67
CA THR A 45 20.75 -1.80 -7.42
C THR A 45 21.04 -2.13 -8.87
N THR A 46 22.18 -1.70 -9.43
CA THR A 46 22.55 -2.01 -10.82
C THR A 46 23.23 -3.37 -10.95
N THR A 47 23.02 -4.03 -12.09
CA THR A 47 23.79 -5.20 -12.52
C THR A 47 24.70 -4.91 -13.74
N ASP A 48 24.87 -3.63 -14.05
CA ASP A 48 25.82 -3.15 -15.08
C ASP A 48 27.25 -3.45 -14.65
N SER A 49 27.94 -4.30 -15.41
CA SER A 49 29.32 -4.74 -15.13
C SER A 49 30.39 -3.68 -15.41
N GLY A 50 30.03 -2.55 -16.07
CA GLY A 50 30.95 -1.48 -16.46
C GLY A 50 31.87 -1.84 -17.64
N ASP A 51 31.64 -2.98 -18.26
CA ASP A 51 32.39 -3.45 -19.46
C ASP A 51 31.50 -3.49 -20.71
N GLY A 52 30.31 -2.84 -20.65
CA GLY A 52 29.33 -2.84 -21.74
C GLY A 52 28.30 -3.97 -21.62
N THR A 53 28.29 -4.73 -20.51
CA THR A 53 27.37 -5.83 -20.29
C THR A 53 26.55 -5.64 -19.00
N TYR A 54 25.40 -6.32 -18.91
CA TYR A 54 24.58 -6.42 -17.70
C TYR A 54 24.10 -7.85 -17.49
N SER A 55 23.78 -8.18 -16.24
CA SER A 55 23.30 -9.53 -15.87
C SER A 55 21.77 -9.57 -15.74
N ILE A 56 21.19 -10.80 -15.83
CA ILE A 56 19.78 -11.06 -15.51
C ILE A 56 19.69 -11.58 -14.07
N PRO A 57 18.81 -10.98 -13.23
CA PRO A 57 17.91 -9.85 -13.46
C PRO A 57 18.69 -8.53 -13.69
N MET A 58 18.06 -7.58 -14.39
CA MET A 58 18.71 -6.32 -14.76
C MET A 58 18.86 -5.36 -13.56
N LEU A 59 17.93 -5.38 -12.62
CA LEU A 59 18.03 -4.68 -11.33
C LEU A 59 18.10 -5.69 -10.20
N ASN A 60 18.77 -5.33 -9.12
CA ASN A 60 18.93 -6.16 -7.93
C ASN A 60 18.03 -5.69 -6.76
N THR A 61 16.85 -5.17 -7.06
CA THR A 61 15.88 -4.63 -6.09
C THR A 61 14.46 -4.79 -6.59
N ASP A 62 13.50 -4.63 -5.67
CA ASP A 62 12.07 -4.79 -5.90
C ASP A 62 11.48 -3.67 -6.77
N VAL A 63 10.96 -4.00 -7.94
CA VAL A 63 10.24 -3.11 -8.86
C VAL A 63 9.08 -3.88 -9.49
N PRO A 64 7.93 -3.98 -8.80
CA PRO A 64 6.81 -4.81 -9.24
C PRO A 64 6.02 -4.22 -10.40
N ASP A 65 5.43 -5.07 -11.23
CA ASP A 65 4.38 -4.75 -12.22
C ASP A 65 4.76 -3.59 -13.16
N ILE A 66 5.94 -3.66 -13.72
CA ILE A 66 6.58 -2.59 -14.49
C ILE A 66 5.84 -2.24 -15.77
N SER A 67 5.79 -0.92 -16.06
CA SER A 67 5.38 -0.39 -17.36
C SER A 67 6.40 0.64 -17.82
N VAL A 68 6.94 0.48 -19.03
CA VAL A 68 8.06 1.26 -19.56
C VAL A 68 7.68 1.93 -20.86
N ILE A 69 8.12 3.19 -21.05
CA ILE A 69 8.00 3.95 -22.30
C ILE A 69 9.34 4.53 -22.72
N ARG A 70 9.47 4.83 -24.01
CA ARG A 70 10.56 5.62 -24.59
C ARG A 70 10.04 6.99 -24.99
N VAL A 71 10.80 8.04 -24.70
CA VAL A 71 10.63 9.39 -25.25
C VAL A 71 11.83 9.70 -26.14
N SER A 72 11.57 9.82 -27.43
CA SER A 72 12.64 10.02 -28.42
C SER A 72 13.38 11.34 -28.19
N LYS A 73 14.70 11.35 -28.48
CA LYS A 73 15.51 12.56 -28.47
C LYS A 73 14.98 13.69 -29.38
N ASP A 74 14.21 13.31 -30.41
CA ASP A 74 13.62 14.25 -31.38
C ASP A 74 12.22 14.75 -30.94
N ASP A 75 11.70 14.26 -29.81
CA ASP A 75 10.43 14.72 -29.25
C ASP A 75 10.59 16.11 -28.65
N PRO A 76 9.68 17.06 -28.93
CA PRO A 76 9.79 18.45 -28.42
C PRO A 76 9.70 18.55 -26.89
N ASN A 77 9.17 17.55 -26.20
CA ASN A 77 9.11 17.49 -24.72
C ASN A 77 10.37 16.86 -24.11
N ASN A 78 11.23 16.25 -24.92
CA ASN A 78 12.49 15.71 -24.46
C ASN A 78 13.52 16.84 -24.29
N LYS A 79 13.99 17.05 -23.08
CA LYS A 79 14.96 18.10 -22.72
C LYS A 79 16.39 17.58 -22.64
N ASP A 80 16.60 16.25 -22.73
CA ASP A 80 17.90 15.62 -22.45
C ASP A 80 18.78 15.45 -23.69
N GLY A 81 18.22 15.69 -24.90
CA GLY A 81 18.94 15.60 -26.19
C GLY A 81 19.39 14.18 -26.56
N ARG A 82 18.85 13.17 -25.87
CA ARG A 82 19.03 11.73 -26.09
C ARG A 82 17.72 11.01 -25.82
N ASP A 83 17.59 9.77 -26.24
CA ASP A 83 16.44 8.96 -25.86
C ASP A 83 16.38 8.79 -24.36
N VAL A 84 15.20 8.96 -23.80
CA VAL A 84 14.92 8.78 -22.37
C VAL A 84 13.89 7.68 -22.19
N TYR A 85 14.13 6.83 -21.22
CA TYR A 85 13.19 5.79 -20.82
C TYR A 85 12.63 6.11 -19.46
N TYR A 86 11.31 5.98 -19.33
CA TYR A 86 10.62 6.13 -18.05
C TYR A 86 9.90 4.82 -17.70
N MET A 87 9.93 4.48 -16.44
CA MET A 87 9.29 3.29 -15.87
C MET A 87 8.44 3.69 -14.68
N VAL A 88 7.27 3.06 -14.53
CA VAL A 88 6.43 3.11 -13.34
C VAL A 88 6.29 1.71 -12.76
N SER A 89 6.08 1.60 -11.45
CA SER A 89 5.85 0.32 -10.76
C SER A 89 4.83 0.44 -9.63
N THR A 90 4.27 -0.71 -9.24
CA THR A 90 3.32 -0.85 -8.12
C THR A 90 3.95 -0.46 -6.78
N THR A 91 3.19 0.25 -5.95
CA THR A 91 3.54 0.58 -4.56
C THR A 91 2.56 0.02 -3.53
N MET A 92 1.39 -0.43 -3.95
CA MET A 92 0.31 -0.90 -3.08
C MET A 92 -0.12 0.17 -2.06
N GLU A 93 -0.02 -0.10 -0.76
CA GLU A 93 -0.37 0.82 0.32
C GLU A 93 0.69 1.86 0.65
N LEU A 94 1.90 1.75 0.09
CA LEU A 94 3.00 2.66 0.40
C LEU A 94 2.75 4.08 -0.12
N SER A 95 3.29 5.06 0.58
CA SER A 95 3.24 6.49 0.23
C SER A 95 4.65 7.08 0.20
N PRO A 96 4.98 7.89 -0.82
CA PRO A 96 4.23 8.21 -2.01
C PRO A 96 4.11 7.03 -2.97
N GLY A 97 3.27 7.11 -4.02
CA GLY A 97 3.00 6.00 -4.91
C GLY A 97 3.22 6.29 -6.40
N SER A 98 3.27 5.21 -7.19
CA SER A 98 3.64 5.21 -8.61
C SER A 98 4.97 5.93 -8.84
N PRO A 99 6.13 5.42 -8.37
CA PRO A 99 7.42 6.03 -8.63
C PRO A 99 7.69 6.09 -10.14
N ILE A 100 8.08 7.27 -10.60
CA ILE A 100 8.61 7.45 -11.95
C ILE A 100 10.12 7.30 -11.89
N MET A 101 10.59 6.26 -12.54
CA MET A 101 12.02 5.98 -12.67
C MET A 101 12.47 6.36 -14.07
N LYS A 102 13.70 6.87 -14.17
CA LYS A 102 14.34 7.33 -15.41
C LYS A 102 15.57 6.50 -15.73
N SER A 103 15.82 6.29 -17.02
CA SER A 103 17.04 5.67 -17.53
C SER A 103 17.42 6.24 -18.89
N TYR A 104 18.72 6.22 -19.21
CA TYR A 104 19.24 6.53 -20.55
C TYR A 104 19.69 5.28 -21.30
N ASP A 105 19.85 4.14 -20.61
CA ASP A 105 20.42 2.92 -21.19
C ASP A 105 19.59 1.65 -20.91
N LEU A 106 18.42 1.80 -20.27
CA LEU A 106 17.51 0.71 -19.85
C LEU A 106 18.07 -0.20 -18.73
N VAL A 107 19.32 -0.01 -18.33
CA VAL A 107 20.00 -0.86 -17.32
C VAL A 107 20.13 -0.13 -16.00
N ASN A 108 20.51 1.13 -16.03
CA ASN A 108 20.69 1.97 -14.84
C ASN A 108 19.47 2.87 -14.64
N TRP A 109 18.84 2.77 -13.48
CA TRP A 109 17.58 3.43 -13.15
C TRP A 109 17.66 4.21 -11.84
N TRP A 110 16.98 5.35 -11.79
CA TRP A 110 16.81 6.14 -10.57
C TRP A 110 15.43 6.79 -10.53
N ILE A 111 14.90 7.04 -9.32
CA ILE A 111 13.61 7.71 -9.14
C ILE A 111 13.78 9.21 -9.41
N VAL A 112 12.89 9.81 -10.19
CA VAL A 112 12.87 11.25 -10.47
C VAL A 112 11.68 11.95 -9.83
N THR A 113 10.57 11.24 -9.59
CA THR A 113 9.38 11.75 -8.91
C THR A 113 8.42 10.62 -8.60
N TYR A 114 7.28 10.97 -8.00
CA TYR A 114 6.12 10.11 -7.82
C TYR A 114 4.88 10.74 -8.46
N VAL A 115 3.94 9.91 -8.90
CA VAL A 115 2.69 10.37 -9.52
C VAL A 115 1.76 11.02 -8.50
N TYR A 116 1.77 10.51 -7.27
CA TYR A 116 0.99 11.05 -6.17
C TYR A 116 1.72 10.86 -4.83
N ASP A 117 1.49 11.76 -3.89
CA ASP A 117 1.99 11.66 -2.50
C ASP A 117 1.11 10.74 -1.65
N ARG A 118 -0.21 10.77 -1.84
CA ARG A 118 -1.20 9.94 -1.15
C ARG A 118 -2.30 9.51 -2.10
N ILE A 119 -2.69 8.23 -2.00
CA ILE A 119 -3.75 7.70 -2.87
C ILE A 119 -5.14 8.16 -2.41
N SER A 120 -5.35 8.28 -1.10
CA SER A 120 -6.59 8.74 -0.47
C SER A 120 -6.33 9.22 0.96
N MET A 121 -7.34 9.90 1.55
CA MET A 121 -7.36 10.29 2.97
C MET A 121 -8.21 9.34 3.83
N SER A 122 -8.53 8.15 3.32
CA SER A 122 -9.35 7.17 4.04
C SER A 122 -8.69 6.70 5.34
N ASP A 123 -9.49 6.20 6.25
CA ASP A 123 -9.00 5.59 7.49
C ASP A 123 -8.03 4.45 7.20
N ALA A 124 -8.32 3.63 6.18
CA ALA A 124 -7.46 2.52 5.77
C ALA A 124 -6.09 2.99 5.26
N SER A 125 -6.05 4.03 4.42
CA SER A 125 -4.78 4.58 3.91
C SER A 125 -3.94 5.28 4.99
N SER A 126 -4.57 5.65 6.13
CA SER A 126 -3.92 6.38 7.23
C SER A 126 -3.84 5.57 8.53
N LEU A 127 -4.16 4.28 8.52
CA LEU A 127 -4.18 3.39 9.71
C LEU A 127 -5.00 3.96 10.87
N ARG A 128 -6.11 4.65 10.58
CA ARG A 128 -7.02 5.19 11.59
C ARG A 128 -8.15 4.21 11.89
N ASN A 129 -8.72 4.32 13.09
CA ASN A 129 -9.94 3.64 13.52
C ASN A 129 -9.92 2.10 13.31
N GLY A 130 -8.73 1.50 13.41
CA GLY A 130 -8.56 0.07 13.23
C GLY A 130 -8.65 -0.40 11.77
N ALA A 131 -8.68 0.50 10.79
CA ALA A 131 -8.62 0.18 9.38
C ALA A 131 -7.17 0.10 8.87
N SER A 132 -6.94 -0.64 7.78
CA SER A 132 -5.66 -0.71 7.08
C SER A 132 -5.86 -0.96 5.60
N SER A 133 -4.89 -0.59 4.79
CA SER A 133 -4.84 -0.86 3.34
C SER A 133 -3.72 -1.85 2.94
N TYR A 134 -3.21 -2.63 3.88
CA TYR A 134 -2.23 -3.66 3.56
C TYR A 134 -2.75 -4.61 2.48
N GLY A 135 -1.94 -4.83 1.44
CA GLY A 135 -2.29 -5.65 0.29
C GLY A 135 -3.34 -5.03 -0.64
N GLU A 136 -3.75 -3.82 -0.37
CA GLU A 136 -4.68 -3.02 -1.16
C GLU A 136 -3.92 -1.82 -1.78
N GLY A 137 -4.59 -0.72 -2.05
CA GLY A 137 -3.97 0.45 -2.67
C GLY A 137 -3.81 0.32 -4.17
N GLU A 138 -2.70 0.78 -4.70
CA GLU A 138 -2.38 0.77 -6.13
C GLU A 138 -1.86 -0.58 -6.59
N TRP A 139 -2.41 -1.09 -7.71
CA TRP A 139 -1.96 -2.32 -8.37
C TRP A 139 -1.68 -2.08 -9.85
N ALA A 140 -0.58 -2.66 -10.34
CA ALA A 140 -0.20 -2.80 -11.75
C ALA A 140 -0.45 -1.54 -12.60
N PRO A 141 0.33 -0.46 -12.42
CA PRO A 141 0.20 0.76 -13.18
C PRO A 141 0.62 0.57 -14.65
N SER A 142 -0.03 1.32 -15.54
CA SER A 142 0.29 1.41 -16.96
C SER A 142 0.73 2.82 -17.31
N LEU A 143 1.96 2.99 -17.75
CA LEU A 143 2.52 4.27 -18.22
C LEU A 143 2.40 4.36 -19.74
N ARG A 144 1.90 5.49 -20.26
CA ARG A 144 1.81 5.78 -21.70
C ARG A 144 2.18 7.23 -21.98
N TYR A 145 2.75 7.43 -23.17
CA TYR A 145 3.01 8.75 -23.73
C TYR A 145 2.26 8.89 -25.05
N HIS A 146 1.42 9.93 -25.16
CA HIS A 146 0.63 10.17 -26.34
C HIS A 146 0.42 11.67 -26.56
N ASN A 147 0.76 12.15 -27.77
CA ASN A 147 0.59 13.54 -28.18
C ASN A 147 1.17 14.57 -27.20
N GLY A 148 2.36 14.33 -26.68
CA GLY A 148 3.06 15.25 -25.80
C GLY A 148 2.62 15.17 -24.33
N ARG A 149 1.82 14.19 -23.96
CA ARG A 149 1.27 14.02 -22.61
C ARG A 149 1.55 12.62 -22.08
N PHE A 150 1.89 12.53 -20.80
CA PHE A 150 2.10 11.30 -20.07
C PHE A 150 0.84 10.90 -19.31
N TYR A 151 0.56 9.61 -19.24
CA TYR A 151 -0.60 9.03 -18.57
C TYR A 151 -0.17 7.85 -17.73
N VAL A 152 -0.65 7.79 -16.49
CA VAL A 152 -0.53 6.62 -15.61
C VAL A 152 -1.93 6.17 -15.21
N LEU A 153 -2.27 4.93 -15.58
CA LEU A 153 -3.53 4.27 -15.23
C LEU A 153 -3.24 3.14 -14.25
N PHE A 154 -3.98 3.05 -13.16
CA PHE A 154 -3.94 1.90 -12.26
C PHE A 154 -5.31 1.62 -11.63
N ASN A 155 -5.46 0.42 -11.10
CA ASN A 155 -6.61 0.03 -10.29
C ASN A 155 -6.32 0.16 -8.80
N THR A 156 -7.37 0.43 -8.00
CA THR A 156 -7.29 0.39 -6.54
C THR A 156 -8.27 -0.63 -5.98
N ASN A 157 -7.83 -1.40 -4.99
CA ASN A 157 -8.67 -2.46 -4.43
C ASN A 157 -9.50 -2.02 -3.24
N ASN A 158 -9.09 -0.97 -2.54
CA ASN A 158 -9.80 -0.44 -1.37
C ASN A 158 -10.66 0.79 -1.66
N LEU A 159 -10.50 1.44 -2.82
CA LEU A 159 -11.22 2.65 -3.21
C LEU A 159 -12.28 2.41 -4.31
N ASN A 160 -12.49 1.14 -4.70
CA ASN A 160 -13.50 0.69 -5.66
C ASN A 160 -13.44 1.37 -7.03
N GLY A 161 -12.24 1.67 -7.54
CA GLY A 161 -12.11 2.32 -8.83
C GLY A 161 -10.70 2.28 -9.40
N ALA A 162 -10.61 2.65 -10.67
CA ALA A 162 -9.36 2.93 -11.34
C ALA A 162 -9.14 4.44 -11.42
N TYR A 163 -7.88 4.84 -11.43
CA TYR A 163 -7.49 6.22 -11.57
C TYR A 163 -6.59 6.40 -12.79
N ILE A 164 -6.78 7.52 -13.48
CA ILE A 164 -5.85 8.00 -14.51
C ILE A 164 -5.25 9.31 -14.01
N TYR A 165 -3.93 9.33 -13.94
CA TYR A 165 -3.17 10.56 -13.74
C TYR A 165 -2.51 10.96 -15.05
N TYR A 166 -2.48 12.26 -15.36
CA TYR A 166 -1.78 12.74 -16.56
C TYR A 166 -1.05 14.05 -16.28
N THR A 167 0.03 14.26 -17.05
CA THR A 167 0.83 15.48 -17.02
C THR A 167 1.48 15.75 -18.37
N ASP A 168 1.87 17.00 -18.64
CA ASP A 168 2.68 17.38 -19.78
C ASP A 168 4.19 17.38 -19.44
N ASP A 169 4.57 17.29 -18.14
CA ASP A 169 5.96 17.19 -17.66
C ASP A 169 6.06 16.04 -16.64
N ILE A 170 6.64 14.92 -17.06
CA ILE A 170 6.66 13.69 -16.25
C ILE A 170 7.53 13.81 -14.98
N GLU A 171 8.57 14.65 -15.01
CA GLU A 171 9.52 14.78 -13.89
C GLU A 171 9.09 15.83 -12.86
N ASN A 172 8.35 16.87 -13.30
CA ASN A 172 8.00 17.99 -12.43
C ASN A 172 6.48 18.14 -12.19
N GLY A 173 5.64 17.42 -12.94
CA GLY A 173 4.19 17.56 -12.86
C GLY A 173 3.69 18.94 -13.36
N PRO A 174 2.59 19.49 -12.82
CA PRO A 174 1.69 18.80 -11.89
C PRO A 174 0.93 17.65 -12.57
N TRP A 175 0.54 16.67 -11.79
CA TRP A 175 -0.30 15.58 -12.24
C TRP A 175 -1.77 15.89 -12.01
N THR A 176 -2.61 15.62 -13.00
CA THR A 176 -4.07 15.76 -12.92
C THR A 176 -4.70 14.38 -12.73
N LYS A 177 -5.57 14.23 -11.73
CA LYS A 177 -6.25 12.97 -11.38
C LYS A 177 -7.63 12.87 -11.99
N ILE A 178 -7.98 11.73 -12.56
CA ILE A 178 -9.33 11.34 -12.98
C ILE A 178 -9.72 10.04 -12.28
N ALA A 179 -10.89 9.98 -11.67
CA ALA A 179 -11.46 8.79 -11.08
C ALA A 179 -12.50 8.17 -12.02
N LEU A 180 -12.40 6.88 -12.29
CA LEU A 180 -13.31 6.19 -13.22
C LEU A 180 -14.51 5.56 -12.53
N ASN A 181 -14.62 5.56 -11.20
CA ASN A 181 -15.70 4.94 -10.42
C ASN A 181 -16.02 3.48 -10.82
N ARG A 182 -15.06 2.82 -11.45
CA ARG A 182 -15.09 1.42 -11.87
C ARG A 182 -13.69 0.85 -11.80
N GLY A 183 -13.55 -0.36 -11.24
CA GLY A 183 -12.29 -1.09 -11.22
C GLY A 183 -12.05 -1.89 -12.50
N PHE A 184 -10.77 -2.10 -12.79
CA PHE A 184 -10.27 -2.97 -13.86
C PHE A 184 -9.08 -3.75 -13.30
N HIS A 185 -9.02 -5.04 -13.56
CA HIS A 185 -7.89 -5.85 -13.10
C HIS A 185 -6.70 -5.67 -14.05
N ASP A 186 -5.54 -5.29 -13.51
CA ASP A 186 -4.30 -5.04 -14.24
C ASP A 186 -4.51 -4.27 -15.56
N PRO A 187 -5.05 -3.04 -15.51
CA PRO A 187 -5.44 -2.33 -16.72
C PRO A 187 -4.24 -1.73 -17.44
N SER A 188 -4.28 -1.71 -18.78
CA SER A 188 -3.40 -0.85 -19.56
C SER A 188 -4.15 0.15 -20.41
N LEU A 189 -3.59 1.36 -20.53
CA LEU A 189 -4.11 2.40 -21.40
C LEU A 189 -3.53 2.22 -22.82
N TYR A 190 -4.36 2.44 -23.82
CA TYR A 190 -3.98 2.42 -25.22
C TYR A 190 -4.71 3.53 -25.98
N PHE A 191 -4.06 4.17 -26.93
CA PHE A 191 -4.66 5.13 -27.84
C PHE A 191 -4.69 4.57 -29.26
N ASP A 192 -5.86 4.56 -29.89
CA ASP A 192 -6.00 4.08 -31.25
C ASP A 192 -5.44 5.09 -32.28
N GLU A 193 -5.51 4.75 -33.58
CA GLU A 193 -4.98 5.60 -34.66
C GLU A 193 -5.72 6.94 -34.79
N GLN A 194 -6.93 7.04 -34.24
CA GLN A 194 -7.73 8.25 -34.16
C GLN A 194 -7.44 9.07 -32.89
N GLY A 195 -6.61 8.52 -31.98
CA GLY A 195 -6.29 9.10 -30.69
C GLY A 195 -7.34 8.85 -29.62
N SER A 196 -8.29 7.94 -29.86
CA SER A 196 -9.30 7.58 -28.86
C SER A 196 -8.67 6.73 -27.76
N PRO A 197 -8.96 7.00 -26.48
CA PRO A 197 -8.41 6.25 -25.35
C PRO A 197 -9.18 4.96 -25.10
N TRP A 198 -8.45 3.87 -24.89
CA TRP A 198 -8.96 2.55 -24.57
C TRP A 198 -8.28 1.98 -23.32
N ILE A 199 -9.05 1.30 -22.47
CA ILE A 199 -8.53 0.45 -21.41
C ILE A 199 -8.59 -1.00 -21.87
N ILE A 200 -7.47 -1.71 -21.69
CA ILE A 200 -7.36 -3.16 -21.91
C ILE A 200 -7.12 -3.79 -20.54
N SER A 201 -8.00 -4.72 -20.15
CA SER A 201 -7.91 -5.48 -18.91
C SER A 201 -8.09 -6.95 -19.21
N GLY A 202 -7.01 -7.71 -19.18
CA GLY A 202 -6.97 -9.07 -19.69
C GLY A 202 -7.30 -9.12 -21.18
N VAL A 203 -8.47 -9.68 -21.51
CA VAL A 203 -8.98 -9.80 -22.88
C VAL A 203 -10.14 -8.84 -23.16
N ASN A 204 -10.53 -8.04 -22.19
CA ASN A 204 -11.63 -7.10 -22.31
C ASN A 204 -11.13 -5.72 -22.73
N GLN A 205 -11.94 -4.99 -23.46
CA GLN A 205 -11.58 -3.67 -23.96
C GLN A 205 -12.71 -2.68 -23.73
N TYR A 206 -12.32 -1.49 -23.31
CA TYR A 206 -13.24 -0.44 -22.91
C TYR A 206 -12.80 0.89 -23.50
N ARG A 207 -13.62 1.47 -24.38
CA ARG A 207 -13.35 2.82 -24.90
C ARG A 207 -13.79 3.87 -23.88
N LEU A 208 -12.90 4.78 -23.60
CA LEU A 208 -13.20 5.94 -22.77
C LEU A 208 -13.74 7.10 -23.61
N SER A 209 -14.43 8.03 -22.97
CA SER A 209 -14.68 9.38 -23.50
C SER A 209 -13.34 10.11 -23.72
N ASP A 210 -13.34 11.11 -24.62
CA ASP A 210 -12.10 11.87 -24.94
C ASP A 210 -11.54 12.62 -23.72
N ASP A 211 -12.38 12.95 -22.72
CA ASP A 211 -11.98 13.53 -21.45
C ASP A 211 -11.55 12.50 -20.39
N LEU A 212 -11.50 11.23 -20.74
CA LEU A 212 -11.07 10.09 -19.91
C LEU A 212 -11.98 9.78 -18.71
N THR A 213 -13.13 10.43 -18.55
CA THR A 213 -13.94 10.34 -17.33
C THR A 213 -14.92 9.17 -17.31
N THR A 214 -15.27 8.64 -18.49
CA THR A 214 -16.39 7.69 -18.62
C THR A 214 -16.08 6.58 -19.62
N VAL A 215 -16.46 5.35 -19.28
CA VAL A 215 -16.50 4.23 -20.26
C VAL A 215 -17.72 4.42 -21.18
N VAL A 216 -17.49 4.64 -22.47
CA VAL A 216 -18.54 4.86 -23.47
C VAL A 216 -18.85 3.61 -24.31
N GLU A 217 -17.95 2.64 -24.34
CA GLU A 217 -18.11 1.37 -25.07
C GLU A 217 -17.40 0.23 -24.33
N SER A 218 -17.98 -0.95 -24.30
CA SER A 218 -17.44 -2.12 -23.61
C SER A 218 -17.50 -3.35 -24.51
N HIS A 219 -16.37 -4.01 -24.66
CA HIS A 219 -16.23 -5.29 -25.37
C HIS A 219 -15.61 -6.30 -24.42
N GLU A 220 -16.43 -7.20 -23.90
CA GLU A 220 -16.02 -8.22 -22.93
C GLU A 220 -16.02 -9.59 -23.58
N ASN A 221 -15.08 -10.45 -23.13
CA ASN A 221 -14.93 -11.82 -23.63
C ASN A 221 -14.70 -11.88 -25.15
N ILE A 222 -13.89 -10.95 -25.70
CA ILE A 222 -13.54 -10.91 -27.14
C ILE A 222 -12.89 -12.20 -27.58
N ILE A 223 -12.06 -12.80 -26.73
CA ILE A 223 -11.38 -14.08 -26.92
C ILE A 223 -11.71 -15.03 -25.76
N SER A 224 -11.66 -16.33 -26.03
CA SER A 224 -11.75 -17.36 -24.99
C SER A 224 -10.40 -18.06 -24.82
N ALA A 225 -10.13 -18.56 -23.62
CA ALA A 225 -8.90 -19.30 -23.33
C ALA A 225 -8.80 -20.57 -24.18
N GLU A 226 -9.92 -21.23 -24.46
CA GLU A 226 -9.99 -22.49 -25.20
C GLU A 226 -9.56 -22.34 -26.66
N GLN A 227 -9.73 -21.15 -27.29
CA GLN A 227 -9.31 -20.93 -28.67
C GLN A 227 -7.82 -21.11 -28.91
N PHE A 228 -7.00 -20.97 -27.84
CA PHE A 228 -5.54 -21.09 -27.93
C PHE A 228 -5.01 -22.44 -27.47
N THR A 229 -5.87 -23.38 -27.10
CA THR A 229 -5.45 -24.67 -26.53
C THR A 229 -4.56 -25.45 -27.50
N ASP A 230 -4.88 -25.46 -28.79
CA ASP A 230 -4.11 -26.18 -29.81
C ASP A 230 -2.73 -25.51 -30.05
N ASP A 231 -2.68 -24.18 -30.07
CA ASP A 231 -1.46 -23.43 -30.34
C ASP A 231 -0.48 -23.48 -29.15
N LEU A 232 -1.01 -23.46 -27.94
CA LEU A 232 -0.20 -23.44 -26.72
C LEU A 232 0.10 -24.85 -26.17
N GLY A 233 -0.68 -25.86 -26.59
CA GLY A 233 -0.62 -27.24 -26.08
C GLY A 233 -1.23 -27.40 -24.69
N GLU A 234 -1.91 -26.37 -24.18
CA GLU A 234 -2.68 -26.33 -22.94
C GLU A 234 -3.63 -25.12 -22.98
N THR A 235 -4.73 -25.16 -22.25
CA THR A 235 -5.64 -24.03 -22.11
C THR A 235 -5.08 -23.05 -21.08
N PRO A 236 -4.82 -21.77 -21.43
CA PRO A 236 -4.30 -20.79 -20.46
C PRO A 236 -5.36 -20.50 -19.38
N THR A 237 -4.89 -20.30 -18.14
CA THR A 237 -5.74 -20.01 -16.98
C THR A 237 -5.67 -18.54 -16.61
N GLY A 238 -6.39 -17.69 -17.31
CA GLY A 238 -6.41 -16.25 -17.05
C GLY A 238 -5.56 -15.47 -18.08
N PHE A 239 -5.72 -14.17 -18.01
CA PHE A 239 -5.03 -13.18 -18.81
C PHE A 239 -4.86 -11.95 -17.91
N GLU A 240 -3.72 -11.80 -17.27
CA GLU A 240 -3.48 -10.65 -16.39
C GLU A 240 -2.20 -9.92 -16.79
N GLY A 241 -2.01 -8.71 -16.28
CA GLY A 241 -0.83 -7.90 -16.57
C GLY A 241 -0.72 -7.48 -18.05
N SER A 242 -1.85 -7.38 -18.76
CA SER A 242 -1.88 -7.11 -20.20
C SER A 242 -1.44 -5.67 -20.50
N GLN A 243 -0.45 -5.51 -21.40
CA GLN A 243 -0.04 -4.23 -21.96
C GLN A 243 0.04 -4.34 -23.49
N THR A 244 -0.63 -3.43 -24.21
CA THR A 244 -0.74 -3.52 -25.67
C THR A 244 0.17 -2.53 -26.35
N PHE A 245 0.89 -3.01 -27.40
CA PHE A 245 1.85 -2.25 -28.22
C PHE A 245 1.53 -2.45 -29.69
N LYS A 246 1.48 -1.36 -30.47
CA LYS A 246 1.38 -1.42 -31.92
C LYS A 246 2.78 -1.54 -32.51
N ILE A 247 3.08 -2.65 -33.19
CA ILE A 247 4.37 -2.89 -33.82
C ILE A 247 4.12 -3.36 -35.27
N GLY A 248 4.46 -2.54 -36.22
CA GLY A 248 4.12 -2.79 -37.63
C GLY A 248 2.59 -2.87 -37.81
N ASP A 249 2.13 -3.93 -38.48
CA ASP A 249 0.70 -4.14 -38.74
C ASP A 249 -0.04 -4.81 -37.57
N TYR A 250 0.66 -5.26 -36.54
CA TYR A 250 0.09 -6.02 -35.44
C TYR A 250 0.03 -5.25 -34.13
N PHE A 251 -0.93 -5.59 -33.32
CA PHE A 251 -0.96 -5.32 -31.88
C PHE A 251 -0.40 -6.53 -31.15
N TYR A 252 0.59 -6.31 -30.30
CA TYR A 252 1.17 -7.32 -29.43
C TYR A 252 0.78 -7.02 -27.99
N THR A 253 0.26 -8.03 -27.30
CA THR A 253 -0.17 -7.88 -25.90
C THR A 253 0.46 -9.00 -25.06
N PRO A 254 1.59 -8.74 -24.40
CA PRO A 254 2.10 -9.65 -23.39
C PRO A 254 1.11 -9.73 -22.22
N THR A 255 0.80 -10.96 -21.81
CA THR A 255 0.00 -11.30 -20.64
C THR A 255 0.71 -12.39 -19.86
N ILE A 256 0.33 -12.57 -18.61
CA ILE A 256 0.80 -13.69 -17.79
C ILE A 256 -0.31 -14.73 -17.65
N TYR A 257 0.08 -16.00 -17.64
CA TYR A 257 -0.73 -17.10 -17.13
C TYR A 257 0.14 -18.13 -16.38
N TRP A 258 -0.51 -18.92 -15.54
CA TRP A 258 0.14 -20.00 -14.82
C TRP A 258 -0.11 -21.32 -15.56
N GLY A 259 0.85 -21.72 -16.40
CA GLY A 259 0.83 -22.98 -17.13
C GLY A 259 1.44 -24.12 -16.34
N LYS A 260 1.54 -25.30 -16.98
CA LYS A 260 2.21 -26.47 -16.40
C LYS A 260 3.68 -26.24 -16.05
N ASP A 261 4.33 -25.29 -16.73
CA ASP A 261 5.74 -24.92 -16.54
C ASP A 261 5.88 -23.76 -15.54
N GLY A 262 4.79 -23.33 -14.89
CA GLY A 262 4.74 -22.23 -13.94
C GLY A 262 4.41 -20.89 -14.60
N ARG A 263 4.91 -19.80 -14.06
CA ARG A 263 4.69 -18.43 -14.54
C ARG A 263 5.24 -18.25 -15.95
N THR A 264 4.38 -17.85 -16.90
CA THR A 264 4.67 -17.91 -18.33
C THR A 264 4.15 -16.66 -19.04
N VAL A 265 4.93 -16.08 -19.95
CA VAL A 265 4.43 -15.04 -20.88
C VAL A 265 3.58 -15.72 -21.94
N MET A 266 2.35 -15.27 -22.08
CA MET A 266 1.55 -15.50 -23.27
C MET A 266 1.50 -14.20 -24.05
N LEU A 267 2.17 -14.18 -25.20
CA LEU A 267 2.13 -13.05 -26.11
C LEU A 267 0.98 -13.25 -27.09
N LEU A 268 -0.03 -12.39 -26.99
CA LEU A 268 -1.11 -12.31 -27.97
C LEU A 268 -0.69 -11.36 -29.09
N ARG A 269 -1.12 -11.64 -30.32
CA ARG A 269 -1.08 -10.66 -31.40
C ARG A 269 -2.36 -10.69 -32.23
N THR A 270 -2.72 -9.53 -32.78
CA THR A 270 -3.87 -9.39 -33.68
C THR A 270 -3.66 -8.20 -34.62
N THR A 271 -4.35 -8.19 -35.75
CA THR A 271 -4.46 -7.01 -36.63
C THR A 271 -5.70 -6.16 -36.30
N ASP A 272 -6.56 -6.62 -35.37
CA ASP A 272 -7.80 -5.96 -35.02
C ASP A 272 -8.17 -6.35 -33.56
N LEU A 273 -8.06 -5.39 -32.69
CA LEU A 273 -8.27 -5.60 -31.25
C LEU A 273 -9.68 -6.04 -30.88
N LEU A 274 -10.69 -5.76 -31.73
CA LEU A 274 -12.09 -6.06 -31.44
C LEU A 274 -12.58 -7.35 -32.13
N ASP A 275 -11.78 -7.96 -33.01
CA ASP A 275 -12.12 -9.21 -33.68
C ASP A 275 -11.36 -10.41 -33.04
N GLY A 276 -12.02 -11.09 -32.12
CA GLY A 276 -11.45 -12.24 -31.40
C GLY A 276 -10.95 -13.37 -32.33
N SER A 277 -11.49 -13.49 -33.55
CA SER A 277 -11.09 -14.52 -34.51
C SER A 277 -9.72 -14.26 -35.15
N LYS A 278 -9.18 -13.05 -35.01
CA LYS A 278 -7.87 -12.65 -35.57
C LYS A 278 -6.73 -12.77 -34.56
N TYR A 279 -7.04 -13.12 -33.31
CA TYR A 279 -6.01 -13.28 -32.30
C TYR A 279 -5.25 -14.58 -32.49
N GLU A 280 -3.93 -14.48 -32.39
CA GLU A 280 -3.00 -15.58 -32.30
C GLU A 280 -2.24 -15.50 -30.97
N ALA A 281 -1.78 -16.62 -30.44
CA ALA A 281 -1.05 -16.70 -29.18
C ALA A 281 0.24 -17.50 -29.32
N LYS A 282 1.28 -17.06 -28.63
CA LYS A 282 2.54 -17.80 -28.49
C LYS A 282 3.02 -17.71 -27.04
N LYS A 283 3.46 -18.85 -26.47
CA LYS A 283 3.96 -18.87 -25.11
C LYS A 283 5.48 -18.83 -25.05
N TYR A 284 6.00 -18.18 -23.98
CA TYR A 284 7.42 -18.04 -23.74
C TYR A 284 7.70 -18.31 -22.25
N TYR A 285 8.38 -19.40 -21.94
CA TYR A 285 8.89 -19.62 -20.60
C TYR A 285 10.29 -19.03 -20.48
N LEU A 286 10.38 -17.85 -19.88
CA LEU A 286 11.59 -17.03 -19.80
C LEU A 286 12.21 -17.07 -18.39
N GLY A 287 12.40 -18.27 -17.81
CA GLY A 287 12.92 -18.39 -16.45
C GLY A 287 12.00 -17.75 -15.38
N ALA A 288 10.69 -17.86 -15.57
CA ALA A 288 9.62 -17.26 -14.77
C ALA A 288 9.52 -15.73 -14.84
N PHE A 289 10.24 -15.05 -15.72
CA PHE A 289 9.98 -13.66 -16.07
C PHE A 289 8.70 -13.58 -16.90
N ALA A 290 7.71 -12.84 -16.43
CA ALA A 290 6.45 -12.60 -17.14
C ALA A 290 5.78 -11.34 -16.56
N GLN A 291 4.86 -10.75 -17.32
CA GLN A 291 4.24 -9.45 -17.06
C GLN A 291 5.23 -8.28 -17.17
N GLY A 292 4.86 -7.29 -17.95
CA GLY A 292 5.68 -6.11 -18.22
C GLY A 292 5.46 -5.55 -19.62
N SER A 293 6.50 -4.99 -20.20
CA SER A 293 6.45 -4.19 -21.42
C SER A 293 7.31 -4.78 -22.55
N LEU A 294 7.00 -4.38 -23.78
CA LEU A 294 7.92 -4.44 -24.90
C LEU A 294 8.49 -3.04 -25.13
N VAL A 295 9.81 -2.91 -25.25
CA VAL A 295 10.50 -1.62 -25.32
C VAL A 295 11.31 -1.55 -26.62
N GLU A 296 11.15 -0.44 -27.34
CA GLU A 296 11.91 -0.13 -28.55
C GLU A 296 13.16 0.67 -28.22
N VAL A 297 14.27 0.34 -28.89
CA VAL A 297 15.55 1.06 -28.83
C VAL A 297 15.92 1.52 -30.22
N ASP A 298 16.25 2.81 -30.41
CA ASP A 298 16.81 3.36 -31.65
C ASP A 298 18.31 3.06 -31.71
N ASN A 299 18.72 2.28 -32.73
CA ASN A 299 20.12 1.91 -32.92
C ASN A 299 20.98 3.06 -33.52
N GLY A 300 20.36 4.21 -33.84
CA GLY A 300 21.06 5.37 -34.40
C GLY A 300 21.43 5.26 -35.88
N ASP A 301 21.20 4.12 -36.52
CA ASP A 301 21.44 3.87 -37.94
C ASP A 301 20.14 3.83 -38.78
N GLY A 302 19.02 4.19 -38.19
CA GLY A 302 17.69 4.14 -38.79
C GLY A 302 16.99 2.77 -38.63
N THR A 303 17.57 1.87 -37.86
CA THR A 303 16.94 0.62 -37.42
C THR A 303 16.57 0.68 -35.93
N THR A 304 15.68 -0.22 -35.53
CA THR A 304 15.28 -0.35 -34.11
C THR A 304 15.50 -1.77 -33.62
N SER A 305 15.86 -1.89 -32.34
CA SER A 305 15.92 -3.14 -31.61
C SER A 305 14.82 -3.18 -30.57
N TRP A 306 14.47 -4.36 -30.09
CA TRP A 306 13.40 -4.55 -29.11
C TRP A 306 13.87 -5.36 -27.92
N HIS A 307 13.29 -5.09 -26.75
CA HIS A 307 13.49 -5.88 -25.54
C HIS A 307 12.15 -6.27 -24.93
N GLY A 308 12.09 -7.45 -24.31
CA GLY A 308 11.10 -7.77 -23.31
C GLY A 308 11.56 -7.25 -21.96
N PHE A 309 10.76 -6.40 -21.36
CA PHE A 309 11.01 -5.87 -20.03
C PHE A 309 9.99 -6.52 -19.09
N PHE A 310 10.38 -7.62 -18.45
CA PHE A 310 9.50 -8.45 -17.63
C PHE A 310 10.09 -8.62 -16.23
N PHE A 311 9.22 -8.87 -15.22
CA PHE A 311 9.70 -9.17 -13.88
C PHE A 311 9.41 -10.62 -13.48
N ARG A 312 10.10 -11.09 -12.48
CA ARG A 312 9.81 -12.37 -11.82
C ARG A 312 9.78 -12.20 -10.30
N ASP A 313 9.05 -13.09 -9.64
CA ASP A 313 9.05 -13.20 -8.19
C ASP A 313 10.38 -13.79 -7.71
N THR A 314 11.12 -13.04 -6.89
CA THR A 314 12.46 -13.37 -6.41
C THR A 314 12.58 -12.98 -4.93
N TYR A 315 11.86 -13.72 -4.10
CA TYR A 315 11.82 -13.40 -2.67
C TYR A 315 13.02 -13.99 -1.93
N PRO A 316 13.51 -13.29 -0.88
CA PRO A 316 12.90 -12.16 -0.17
C PRO A 316 13.09 -10.78 -0.78
N THR A 317 13.95 -10.61 -1.80
CA THR A 317 14.20 -9.28 -2.38
C THR A 317 12.94 -8.68 -3.02
N GLY A 318 12.11 -9.48 -3.70
CA GLY A 318 10.82 -9.04 -4.23
C GLY A 318 10.58 -9.40 -5.69
N ARG A 319 9.85 -8.55 -6.43
CA ARG A 319 9.59 -8.67 -7.85
C ARG A 319 10.68 -7.93 -8.63
N ILE A 320 11.60 -8.67 -9.23
CA ILE A 320 12.82 -8.12 -9.82
C ILE A 320 12.71 -8.12 -11.33
N PRO A 321 12.96 -6.95 -12.02
CA PRO A 321 12.87 -6.84 -13.45
C PRO A 321 14.05 -7.46 -14.18
N GLY A 322 13.76 -8.03 -15.36
CA GLY A 322 14.74 -8.47 -16.35
C GLY A 322 14.55 -7.71 -17.66
N LEU A 323 15.65 -7.33 -18.27
CA LEU A 323 15.72 -6.76 -19.61
C LEU A 323 16.23 -7.83 -20.55
N ILE A 324 15.36 -8.34 -21.43
CA ILE A 324 15.65 -9.51 -22.27
C ILE A 324 15.65 -9.08 -23.73
N PRO A 325 16.79 -9.16 -24.44
CA PRO A 325 16.88 -8.82 -25.85
C PRO A 325 15.87 -9.61 -26.69
N ALA A 326 15.25 -8.97 -27.69
CA ALA A 326 14.31 -9.61 -28.60
C ALA A 326 14.69 -9.35 -30.04
N THR A 327 14.75 -10.41 -30.86
CA THR A 327 14.87 -10.36 -32.31
C THR A 327 13.58 -10.84 -32.95
N TRP A 328 13.27 -10.36 -34.17
CA TRP A 328 12.04 -10.76 -34.84
C TRP A 328 12.30 -11.93 -35.79
N GLY A 329 11.51 -12.99 -35.62
CA GLY A 329 11.53 -14.12 -36.58
C GLY A 329 10.81 -13.78 -37.88
N ASP A 330 11.06 -14.58 -38.97
CA ASP A 330 10.38 -14.44 -40.26
C ASP A 330 8.85 -14.63 -40.14
N ASP A 331 8.38 -15.25 -39.08
CA ASP A 331 6.97 -15.45 -38.73
C ASP A 331 6.32 -14.22 -38.03
N GLY A 332 7.09 -13.15 -37.80
CA GLY A 332 6.63 -11.93 -37.12
C GLY A 332 6.48 -12.07 -35.61
N TRP A 333 6.98 -13.14 -35.02
CA TRP A 333 7.02 -13.28 -33.56
C TRP A 333 8.41 -12.94 -33.02
N PRO A 334 8.50 -12.33 -31.83
CA PRO A 334 9.81 -12.11 -31.19
C PRO A 334 10.44 -13.44 -30.76
N VAL A 335 11.76 -13.45 -30.75
CA VAL A 335 12.61 -14.46 -30.15
C VAL A 335 13.38 -13.77 -29.02
N PHE A 336 13.11 -14.17 -27.80
CA PHE A 336 13.70 -13.57 -26.60
C PHE A 336 14.98 -14.31 -26.17
N GLY A 337 16.01 -13.56 -25.77
CA GLY A 337 17.27 -14.11 -25.31
C GLY A 337 17.89 -15.06 -26.33
N ASP A 338 18.51 -16.15 -25.85
CA ASP A 338 19.04 -17.19 -26.73
C ASP A 338 17.96 -18.24 -27.07
N ASN A 339 17.31 -18.07 -28.24
CA ASN A 339 16.24 -18.98 -28.73
C ASN A 339 15.09 -19.21 -27.70
N ASN A 340 14.62 -18.15 -27.07
CA ASN A 340 13.57 -18.19 -26.03
C ASN A 340 14.02 -18.94 -24.76
N GLN A 341 15.30 -18.99 -24.50
CA GLN A 341 15.86 -19.49 -23.24
C GLN A 341 16.45 -18.31 -22.49
N VAL A 342 16.08 -18.19 -21.22
CA VAL A 342 16.60 -17.16 -20.31
C VAL A 342 16.93 -17.83 -18.98
N SER A 343 18.15 -17.62 -18.51
CA SER A 343 18.64 -18.07 -17.22
C SER A 343 18.88 -16.90 -16.27
N ALA A 344 18.78 -17.13 -14.99
CA ALA A 344 19.06 -16.11 -13.97
C ALA A 344 20.52 -15.64 -13.92
N SER A 345 21.38 -16.27 -14.67
CA SER A 345 22.82 -15.94 -14.74
C SER A 345 23.24 -15.47 -16.13
N ASP A 346 22.30 -15.26 -17.05
CA ASP A 346 22.63 -14.78 -18.38
C ASP A 346 23.16 -13.36 -18.30
N THR A 347 24.09 -13.06 -19.20
CA THR A 347 24.69 -11.74 -19.37
C THR A 347 24.44 -11.30 -20.81
N TYR A 348 24.01 -10.06 -20.99
CA TYR A 348 23.74 -9.48 -22.31
C TYR A 348 24.53 -8.20 -22.51
N ASP A 349 24.84 -7.89 -23.78
CA ASP A 349 25.44 -6.62 -24.17
C ASP A 349 24.42 -5.49 -24.01
N LYS A 350 24.85 -4.34 -23.51
CA LYS A 350 24.06 -3.09 -23.55
C LYS A 350 23.89 -2.65 -24.99
N LEU A 351 22.71 -2.20 -25.39
CA LEU A 351 22.44 -1.68 -26.73
C LEU A 351 22.74 -0.19 -26.88
N ILE A 352 22.79 0.53 -25.76
CA ILE A 352 22.96 1.98 -25.78
C ILE A 352 24.28 2.32 -25.12
N ASP A 353 25.20 2.80 -25.95
CA ASP A 353 26.49 3.32 -25.48
C ASP A 353 26.30 4.78 -25.03
N LEU A 354 26.68 5.06 -23.80
CA LEU A 354 26.70 6.41 -23.25
C LEU A 354 28.14 6.98 -23.30
N PRO A 355 28.31 8.31 -23.35
CA PRO A 355 29.60 8.92 -23.07
C PRO A 355 30.14 8.48 -21.71
N ALA A 356 31.43 8.21 -21.59
CA ALA A 356 32.03 7.59 -20.42
C ALA A 356 31.71 8.28 -19.10
N ASP A 357 31.69 9.63 -19.06
CA ASP A 357 31.37 10.37 -17.84
C ASP A 357 29.88 10.19 -17.45
N LEU A 358 28.98 10.18 -18.45
CA LEU A 358 27.56 9.94 -18.22
C LEU A 358 27.28 8.48 -17.83
N GLU A 359 27.96 7.53 -18.46
CA GLU A 359 27.87 6.11 -18.09
C GLU A 359 28.29 5.90 -16.64
N ASN A 360 29.41 6.51 -16.22
CA ASN A 360 29.83 6.48 -14.84
C ASN A 360 28.80 7.10 -13.91
N LEU A 361 28.18 8.23 -14.27
CA LEU A 361 27.13 8.87 -13.46
C LEU A 361 25.92 7.97 -13.28
N VAL A 362 25.34 7.43 -14.37
CA VAL A 362 24.12 6.61 -14.27
C VAL A 362 24.35 5.30 -13.51
N ARG A 363 25.56 4.73 -13.58
CA ARG A 363 25.94 3.56 -12.79
C ARG A 363 26.04 3.83 -11.30
N GLN A 364 26.30 5.08 -10.88
CA GLN A 364 26.30 5.48 -9.44
C GLN A 364 24.89 5.74 -8.91
N ARG A 365 23.91 6.04 -9.77
CA ARG A 365 22.53 6.28 -9.36
C ARG A 365 21.88 4.99 -8.90
N SER A 366 21.03 5.10 -7.85
CA SER A 366 20.47 3.95 -7.15
C SER A 366 18.99 4.14 -6.85
N LEU A 367 18.29 3.03 -6.59
CA LEU A 367 16.92 3.01 -6.05
C LEU A 367 16.93 2.86 -4.51
N VAL A 368 18.10 2.82 -3.89
CA VAL A 368 18.30 2.84 -2.44
C VAL A 368 19.57 3.63 -2.12
N ASN A 369 19.54 4.45 -1.07
CA ASN A 369 20.66 5.30 -0.69
C ASN A 369 20.85 5.33 0.83
N SER A 370 22.08 5.59 1.28
CA SER A 370 22.31 6.12 2.62
C SER A 370 21.79 7.55 2.70
N ASP A 371 21.33 7.97 3.89
CA ASP A 371 20.76 9.28 4.14
C ASP A 371 21.19 9.78 5.53
N ASP A 372 21.74 10.98 5.61
CA ASP A 372 22.12 11.67 6.84
C ASP A 372 21.13 12.76 7.26
N PHE A 373 19.96 12.74 6.66
CA PHE A 373 18.77 13.54 7.00
C PHE A 373 19.03 15.07 7.07
N ASP A 374 19.91 15.59 6.23
CA ASP A 374 20.27 17.00 6.22
C ASP A 374 19.28 17.93 5.45
N ASN A 375 18.14 17.36 5.00
CA ASN A 375 17.04 18.08 4.35
C ASN A 375 17.44 18.76 3.03
N ASP A 376 18.43 18.25 2.31
CA ASP A 376 18.93 18.79 1.05
C ASP A 376 18.36 18.10 -0.19
N ALA A 377 17.52 17.07 -0.02
CA ALA A 377 16.90 16.34 -1.11
C ALA A 377 16.00 17.25 -1.98
N PRO A 378 15.87 16.93 -3.28
CA PRO A 378 14.93 17.62 -4.14
C PRO A 378 13.53 17.52 -3.53
N HIS A 379 12.79 18.63 -3.56
CA HIS A 379 11.41 18.66 -3.07
C HIS A 379 10.59 17.55 -3.73
N GLN A 380 10.05 16.62 -2.94
CA GLN A 380 9.02 15.74 -3.43
C GLN A 380 7.83 16.62 -3.84
N SER A 381 7.39 16.50 -5.09
CA SER A 381 6.25 17.29 -5.57
C SER A 381 4.99 16.84 -4.83
N TYR A 382 4.73 17.44 -3.67
CA TYR A 382 3.42 17.33 -3.05
C TYR A 382 2.42 17.97 -4.00
N GLN A 383 1.55 17.14 -4.58
CA GLN A 383 0.51 17.60 -5.47
C GLN A 383 -0.41 18.52 -4.68
N ASP A 384 -0.89 19.58 -5.34
CA ASP A 384 -1.92 20.45 -4.79
C ASP A 384 -3.17 19.58 -4.48
N GLN A 385 -3.54 19.52 -3.19
CA GLN A 385 -4.52 18.55 -2.68
C GLN A 385 -5.96 19.11 -2.67
N ASP A 386 -6.25 20.12 -3.49
CA ASP A 386 -7.55 20.81 -3.56
C ASP A 386 -8.76 19.89 -3.85
N TRP A 387 -8.50 18.67 -4.32
CA TRP A 387 -9.55 17.69 -4.62
C TRP A 387 -9.94 16.78 -3.44
N TRP A 388 -9.29 16.92 -2.28
CA TRP A 388 -9.65 16.17 -1.10
C TRP A 388 -10.81 16.80 -0.34
N THR A 389 -11.80 15.99 0.03
CA THR A 389 -12.85 16.38 0.97
C THR A 389 -12.61 15.63 2.28
N LEU A 390 -12.37 16.38 3.34
CA LEU A 390 -12.23 15.80 4.68
C LEU A 390 -13.59 15.40 5.23
N GLU A 391 -13.64 14.28 5.94
CA GLU A 391 -14.81 13.87 6.69
C GLU A 391 -14.92 14.75 7.94
N GLU A 392 -16.02 15.48 8.07
CA GLU A 392 -16.28 16.28 9.26
C GLU A 392 -16.89 15.42 10.37
N PRO A 393 -16.48 15.60 11.64
CA PRO A 393 -17.12 14.91 12.74
C PRO A 393 -18.61 15.26 12.84
N PRO A 394 -19.48 14.29 13.16
CA PRO A 394 -20.89 14.57 13.33
C PRO A 394 -21.13 15.56 14.47
N GLN A 395 -22.11 16.43 14.31
CA GLN A 395 -22.52 17.37 15.35
C GLN A 395 -23.42 16.62 16.33
N VAL A 396 -22.91 16.24 17.49
CA VAL A 396 -23.64 15.47 18.50
C VAL A 396 -23.93 16.31 19.77
N ASP A 397 -25.00 15.99 20.46
CA ASP A 397 -25.29 16.50 21.80
C ASP A 397 -24.65 15.56 22.82
N ASP A 398 -23.51 15.95 23.36
CA ASP A 398 -22.75 15.18 24.33
C ASP A 398 -23.53 14.86 25.63
N SER A 399 -24.59 15.61 25.92
CA SER A 399 -25.44 15.35 27.10
C SER A 399 -26.23 14.03 27.00
N LEU A 400 -26.35 13.48 25.76
CA LEU A 400 -27.02 12.20 25.51
C LEU A 400 -26.02 11.03 25.37
N ILE A 401 -24.72 11.29 25.55
CA ILE A 401 -23.68 10.28 25.49
C ILE A 401 -23.37 9.74 26.89
N GLY A 402 -23.22 8.42 27.01
CA GLY A 402 -22.86 7.74 28.25
C GLY A 402 -23.97 7.65 29.28
N ILE A 403 -25.21 8.03 28.94
CA ILE A 403 -26.38 7.95 29.79
C ILE A 403 -27.37 6.91 29.29
N GLU A 404 -28.22 6.40 30.20
CA GLU A 404 -29.33 5.53 29.84
C GLU A 404 -30.43 6.35 29.15
N LEU A 405 -30.79 5.94 27.91
CA LEU A 405 -31.80 6.62 27.08
C LEU A 405 -33.19 5.96 27.18
N VAL A 406 -33.27 4.76 27.72
CA VAL A 406 -34.53 4.04 27.94
C VAL A 406 -35.13 4.47 29.26
N ASP A 407 -36.36 4.96 29.23
CA ASP A 407 -37.09 5.27 30.43
C ASP A 407 -37.72 3.99 31.01
N ASN A 408 -37.54 3.71 32.30
CA ASN A 408 -38.11 2.57 32.98
C ASN A 408 -37.85 1.24 32.28
N GLY A 409 -36.57 1.02 31.83
CA GLY A 409 -36.16 -0.23 31.19
C GLY A 409 -36.05 -1.41 32.16
N ASP A 410 -35.94 -1.10 33.48
CA ASP A 410 -35.95 -2.03 34.61
C ASP A 410 -37.39 -2.37 35.11
N PHE A 411 -38.42 -1.78 34.55
CA PHE A 411 -39.83 -1.95 34.85
C PHE A 411 -40.24 -1.79 36.32
N GLU A 412 -39.40 -1.19 37.16
CA GLU A 412 -39.73 -0.97 38.60
C GLU A 412 -40.91 0.00 38.80
N ASN A 413 -41.20 0.83 37.77
CA ASN A 413 -42.39 1.68 37.72
C ASN A 413 -43.53 1.05 36.86
N GLY A 414 -43.58 -0.27 36.78
CA GLY A 414 -44.59 -1.00 36.01
C GLY A 414 -44.40 -0.82 34.50
N THR A 415 -45.50 -0.50 33.81
CA THR A 415 -45.47 -0.31 32.34
C THR A 415 -45.31 1.15 31.91
N GLU A 416 -44.89 2.04 32.83
CA GLU A 416 -44.72 3.47 32.52
C GLU A 416 -43.71 3.64 31.40
N SER A 417 -43.98 4.55 30.46
CA SER A 417 -43.18 4.81 29.24
C SER A 417 -43.25 3.73 28.16
N TRP A 418 -43.87 2.58 28.38
CA TRP A 418 -43.96 1.50 27.43
C TRP A 418 -45.38 1.33 26.85
N THR A 419 -45.44 1.10 25.56
CA THR A 419 -46.67 0.86 24.82
C THR A 419 -46.61 -0.49 24.10
N PRO A 420 -47.74 -1.24 24.10
CA PRO A 420 -47.76 -2.49 23.34
C PRO A 420 -47.73 -2.19 21.85
N GLN A 421 -46.87 -2.90 21.12
CA GLN A 421 -46.83 -2.92 19.66
C GLN A 421 -47.75 -4.01 19.14
N TRP A 422 -48.47 -3.76 18.06
CA TRP A 422 -49.48 -4.62 17.46
C TRP A 422 -50.51 -5.10 18.51
N ASN A 423 -50.69 -6.41 18.68
CA ASN A 423 -51.72 -6.97 19.55
C ASN A 423 -51.21 -7.44 20.92
N GLY A 424 -49.94 -7.23 21.23
CA GLY A 424 -49.37 -7.66 22.52
C GLY A 424 -50.03 -7.02 23.73
N THR A 425 -50.00 -7.72 24.87
CA THR A 425 -50.39 -7.20 26.17
C THR A 425 -49.16 -7.10 27.05
N LEU A 426 -48.97 -5.93 27.67
CA LEU A 426 -47.87 -5.65 28.58
C LEU A 426 -48.38 -5.64 30.00
N THR A 427 -47.81 -6.47 30.88
CA THR A 427 -48.19 -6.56 32.28
C THR A 427 -46.96 -6.58 33.18
N ALA A 428 -46.91 -5.67 34.13
CA ALA A 428 -45.84 -5.72 35.15
C ALA A 428 -46.10 -6.88 36.10
N ILE A 429 -45.12 -7.71 36.35
CA ILE A 429 -45.17 -8.88 37.21
C ILE A 429 -44.09 -8.81 38.29
N THR A 430 -44.42 -9.26 39.50
CA THR A 430 -43.50 -9.35 40.65
C THR A 430 -43.16 -10.82 40.97
N ASP A 431 -44.00 -11.76 40.54
CA ASP A 431 -43.71 -13.19 40.64
C ASP A 431 -42.98 -13.66 39.41
N GLY A 432 -41.78 -14.16 39.59
CA GLY A 432 -40.89 -14.56 38.46
C GLY A 432 -40.19 -13.40 37.76
N SER A 433 -39.97 -12.25 38.43
CA SER A 433 -39.11 -11.16 37.90
C SER A 433 -37.71 -11.67 37.58
N LEU A 434 -37.09 -11.06 36.57
CA LEU A 434 -35.76 -11.42 36.10
C LEU A 434 -34.66 -10.63 36.82
N SER A 435 -34.98 -9.38 37.15
CA SER A 435 -34.12 -8.45 37.88
C SER A 435 -34.99 -7.62 38.82
N GLY A 436 -34.42 -6.99 39.83
CA GLY A 436 -35.15 -6.11 40.76
C GLY A 436 -36.38 -6.78 41.40
N THR A 437 -37.47 -6.01 41.53
CA THR A 437 -38.75 -6.46 42.05
C THR A 437 -39.81 -6.70 40.97
N THR A 438 -39.69 -6.05 39.82
CA THR A 438 -40.71 -6.04 38.79
C THR A 438 -40.10 -6.28 37.42
N SER A 439 -40.65 -7.15 36.60
CA SER A 439 -40.33 -7.32 35.19
C SER A 439 -41.58 -7.18 34.31
N LEU A 440 -41.41 -7.08 33.01
CA LEU A 440 -42.53 -6.99 32.08
C LEU A 440 -42.85 -8.34 31.44
N ALA A 441 -44.06 -8.83 31.67
CA ALA A 441 -44.63 -9.98 30.92
C ALA A 441 -45.28 -9.47 29.64
N VAL A 442 -44.95 -10.09 28.51
CA VAL A 442 -45.47 -9.83 27.18
C VAL A 442 -46.32 -11.02 26.77
N THR A 443 -47.63 -10.82 26.73
CA THR A 443 -48.62 -11.89 26.49
C THR A 443 -49.61 -11.53 25.39
N ASN A 444 -50.45 -12.46 25.00
CA ASN A 444 -51.50 -12.31 23.96
C ASN A 444 -50.95 -11.79 22.63
N ARG A 445 -49.81 -12.30 22.23
CA ARG A 445 -49.08 -11.84 21.05
C ARG A 445 -49.76 -12.19 19.73
N GLY A 446 -50.65 -13.19 19.72
CA GLY A 446 -51.34 -13.67 18.54
C GLY A 446 -50.35 -14.22 17.46
N GLU A 447 -50.52 -13.83 16.22
CA GLU A 447 -49.67 -14.25 15.11
C GLU A 447 -48.60 -13.21 14.75
N TYR A 448 -48.35 -12.22 15.60
CA TYR A 448 -47.46 -11.10 15.32
C TYR A 448 -46.13 -11.25 16.07
N ASN A 449 -45.06 -11.51 15.29
CA ASN A 449 -43.71 -11.61 15.86
C ASN A 449 -43.23 -10.30 16.48
N GLY A 450 -43.70 -9.14 15.99
CA GLY A 450 -43.40 -7.82 16.54
C GLY A 450 -44.27 -7.41 17.70
N ALA A 451 -45.26 -8.25 18.13
CA ALA A 451 -46.08 -7.93 19.30
C ALA A 451 -45.22 -7.98 20.59
N GLY A 452 -44.82 -6.83 21.08
CA GLY A 452 -43.90 -6.63 22.21
C GLY A 452 -43.95 -5.22 22.75
N PRO A 453 -43.05 -4.86 23.66
CA PRO A 453 -42.94 -3.50 24.15
C PRO A 453 -42.31 -2.58 23.13
N GLY A 454 -42.76 -1.31 23.15
CA GLY A 454 -42.14 -0.24 22.36
C GLY A 454 -42.14 1.06 23.11
N GLN A 455 -41.09 1.83 22.94
CA GLN A 455 -40.88 3.15 23.53
C GLN A 455 -40.45 4.15 22.47
N SER A 456 -40.98 5.40 22.54
CA SER A 456 -40.52 6.50 21.67
C SER A 456 -39.08 6.86 22.00
N MET A 457 -38.30 7.06 20.91
CA MET A 457 -36.91 7.55 20.99
C MET A 457 -36.78 9.01 20.50
N ASP A 458 -37.90 9.75 20.42
CA ASP A 458 -37.88 11.15 20.00
C ASP A 458 -36.95 11.99 20.88
N GLY A 459 -36.02 12.71 20.26
CA GLY A 459 -35.04 13.55 20.95
C GLY A 459 -33.95 12.80 21.72
N LYS A 460 -33.88 11.46 21.57
CA LYS A 460 -32.88 10.60 22.23
C LYS A 460 -31.86 10.00 21.29
N LEU A 461 -32.22 9.80 20.04
CA LEU A 461 -31.32 9.29 19.02
C LEU A 461 -30.69 10.42 18.20
N GLN A 462 -29.44 10.26 17.82
CA GLN A 462 -28.67 11.22 17.04
C GLN A 462 -28.04 10.54 15.83
N GLN A 463 -27.96 11.27 14.73
CA GLN A 463 -27.24 10.85 13.52
C GLN A 463 -25.74 10.75 13.82
N GLY A 464 -25.05 9.78 13.20
CA GLY A 464 -23.61 9.60 13.36
C GLY A 464 -23.16 9.00 14.68
N VAL A 465 -24.07 8.77 15.65
CA VAL A 465 -23.75 8.21 16.96
C VAL A 465 -23.85 6.69 16.94
N THR A 466 -22.92 6.05 17.62
CA THR A 466 -22.94 4.61 17.91
C THR A 466 -23.64 4.36 19.24
N TYR A 467 -24.51 3.37 19.28
CA TYR A 467 -25.28 2.99 20.46
C TYR A 467 -25.03 1.54 20.83
N ARG A 468 -25.09 1.25 22.13
CA ARG A 468 -25.21 -0.12 22.67
C ARG A 468 -26.61 -0.35 23.17
N ALA A 469 -27.28 -1.38 22.63
CA ALA A 469 -28.60 -1.84 23.05
C ALA A 469 -28.49 -3.18 23.74
N SER A 470 -29.29 -3.40 24.81
CA SER A 470 -29.41 -4.71 25.47
C SER A 470 -30.80 -4.96 26.00
N ALA A 471 -31.13 -6.22 26.27
CA ALA A 471 -32.34 -6.64 26.99
C ALA A 471 -32.14 -8.02 27.62
N THR A 472 -32.67 -8.23 28.79
CA THR A 472 -32.67 -9.52 29.50
C THR A 472 -34.02 -10.22 29.33
N ILE A 473 -34.01 -11.42 28.76
CA ILE A 473 -35.23 -12.10 28.30
C ILE A 473 -35.28 -13.53 28.81
N ARG A 474 -36.50 -13.99 29.18
CA ARG A 474 -36.83 -15.38 29.44
C ARG A 474 -38.17 -15.72 28.81
N TYR A 475 -38.29 -16.87 28.13
CA TYR A 475 -39.58 -17.39 27.71
C TYR A 475 -39.75 -18.83 28.22
N ASP A 476 -40.82 -19.08 28.96
CA ASP A 476 -41.18 -20.38 29.50
C ASP A 476 -42.71 -20.52 29.66
N HIS A 477 -43.44 -19.48 29.29
CA HIS A 477 -44.89 -19.49 29.28
C HIS A 477 -45.42 -19.99 27.93
N GLU A 478 -46.56 -20.67 27.98
CA GLU A 478 -47.33 -21.07 26.80
C GLU A 478 -48.41 -20.03 26.52
N MET A 479 -48.61 -19.76 25.25
CA MET A 479 -49.71 -18.91 24.81
C MET A 479 -51.04 -19.68 24.87
N ASP A 480 -52.16 -19.03 25.19
CA ASP A 480 -53.49 -19.60 25.12
C ASP A 480 -53.76 -20.12 23.68
N GLY A 481 -53.89 -21.42 23.54
CA GLY A 481 -54.18 -22.08 22.26
C GLY A 481 -52.99 -22.40 21.34
N VAL A 482 -51.76 -22.10 21.74
CA VAL A 482 -50.54 -22.44 21.02
C VAL A 482 -49.61 -23.25 21.91
N ASP A 483 -49.33 -24.47 21.53
CA ASP A 483 -48.33 -25.33 22.19
C ASP A 483 -46.92 -24.94 21.76
N SER A 484 -46.23 -24.13 22.55
CA SER A 484 -44.87 -23.75 22.34
C SER A 484 -43.86 -24.70 23.01
N SER A 485 -44.28 -25.80 23.60
CA SER A 485 -43.43 -26.74 24.35
C SER A 485 -42.33 -27.36 23.50
N ALA A 486 -42.57 -27.50 22.17
CA ALA A 486 -41.60 -28.02 21.21
C ALA A 486 -40.51 -27.03 20.85
N VAL A 487 -40.65 -25.74 21.18
CA VAL A 487 -39.67 -24.68 20.88
C VAL A 487 -38.67 -24.60 22.01
N THR A 488 -37.53 -25.24 21.87
CA THR A 488 -36.46 -25.30 22.88
C THR A 488 -35.58 -24.05 22.94
N SER A 489 -35.53 -23.30 21.83
CA SER A 489 -34.80 -22.00 21.74
C SER A 489 -35.44 -21.11 20.68
N HIS A 490 -35.38 -19.80 20.87
CA HIS A 490 -35.94 -18.84 19.94
C HIS A 490 -35.10 -17.57 19.83
N LEU A 491 -35.13 -16.93 18.66
CA LEU A 491 -34.36 -15.74 18.34
C LEU A 491 -35.16 -14.48 18.68
N PHE A 492 -34.54 -13.63 19.47
CA PHE A 492 -35.06 -12.33 19.90
C PHE A 492 -34.24 -11.19 19.34
N TYR A 493 -34.89 -10.03 19.19
CA TYR A 493 -34.29 -8.81 18.71
C TYR A 493 -34.70 -7.61 19.58
N VAL A 494 -33.73 -6.77 19.92
CA VAL A 494 -33.98 -5.35 20.15
C VAL A 494 -33.80 -4.63 18.82
N ALA A 495 -34.71 -3.74 18.47
CA ALA A 495 -34.70 -3.08 17.19
C ALA A 495 -35.10 -1.61 17.32
N ILE A 496 -34.59 -0.78 16.40
CA ILE A 496 -35.04 0.57 16.15
C ILE A 496 -35.98 0.55 14.94
N GLN A 497 -37.21 0.97 15.15
CA GLN A 497 -38.19 1.19 14.11
C GLN A 497 -38.20 2.68 13.76
N TYR A 498 -37.85 3.03 12.53
CA TYR A 498 -37.92 4.39 12.01
C TYR A 498 -39.35 4.78 11.62
N ALA A 499 -39.61 6.10 11.49
CA ALA A 499 -40.93 6.64 11.16
C ALA A 499 -41.50 6.12 9.83
N ASP A 500 -40.66 5.78 8.86
CA ASP A 500 -41.03 5.19 7.57
C ASP A 500 -41.43 3.72 7.66
N GLY A 501 -41.31 3.11 8.85
CA GLY A 501 -41.60 1.71 9.11
C GLY A 501 -40.41 0.77 8.92
N THR A 502 -39.26 1.26 8.50
CA THR A 502 -38.01 0.47 8.44
C THR A 502 -37.60 0.01 9.83
N ILE A 503 -37.22 -1.26 9.96
CA ILE A 503 -36.78 -1.86 11.23
C ILE A 503 -35.32 -2.26 11.13
N ASN A 504 -34.50 -1.67 11.98
CA ASN A 504 -33.11 -2.06 12.18
C ASN A 504 -32.96 -2.89 13.45
N ARG A 505 -32.62 -4.20 13.33
CA ARG A 505 -32.39 -5.12 14.44
C ARG A 505 -31.00 -4.90 14.99
N VAL A 506 -30.91 -4.25 16.15
CA VAL A 506 -29.66 -3.68 16.70
C VAL A 506 -29.01 -4.57 17.77
N ALA A 507 -29.79 -5.43 18.46
CA ALA A 507 -29.25 -6.51 19.27
C ALA A 507 -29.99 -7.80 18.93
N THR A 508 -29.28 -8.91 18.83
CA THR A 508 -29.82 -10.21 18.40
C THR A 508 -29.25 -11.31 19.25
N GLY A 509 -30.12 -12.23 19.70
CA GLY A 509 -29.66 -13.38 20.46
C GLY A 509 -30.69 -14.52 20.54
N THR A 510 -30.18 -15.73 20.68
CA THR A 510 -30.98 -16.93 20.86
C THR A 510 -31.19 -17.17 22.36
N VAL A 511 -32.42 -17.17 22.79
CA VAL A 511 -32.83 -17.46 24.17
C VAL A 511 -33.32 -18.90 24.21
N LYS A 512 -32.82 -19.70 25.16
CA LYS A 512 -33.32 -21.07 25.41
C LYS A 512 -34.51 -21.04 26.36
N ARG A 513 -35.43 -21.95 26.11
CA ARG A 513 -36.65 -22.05 26.93
C ARG A 513 -36.33 -22.23 28.42
N GLY A 514 -36.89 -21.38 29.27
CA GLY A 514 -36.71 -21.40 30.74
C GLY A 514 -35.35 -20.84 31.20
N GLU A 515 -34.47 -20.46 30.31
CA GLU A 515 -33.23 -19.79 30.67
C GLU A 515 -33.38 -18.27 30.52
N THR A 516 -32.75 -17.52 31.43
CA THR A 516 -32.65 -16.06 31.33
C THR A 516 -31.39 -15.72 30.52
N THR A 517 -31.54 -14.91 29.48
CA THR A 517 -30.45 -14.52 28.60
C THR A 517 -30.50 -13.04 28.36
N THR A 518 -29.35 -12.35 28.52
CA THR A 518 -29.18 -10.97 28.09
C THR A 518 -28.64 -10.97 26.64
N ILE A 519 -29.37 -10.31 25.77
CA ILE A 519 -28.90 -10.04 24.38
C ILE A 519 -28.33 -8.62 24.31
N THR A 520 -27.25 -8.45 23.57
CA THR A 520 -26.56 -7.15 23.43
C THR A 520 -26.09 -6.96 21.99
N GLY A 521 -26.07 -5.71 21.56
CA GLY A 521 -25.53 -5.36 20.24
C GLY A 521 -25.15 -3.89 20.19
N GLU A 522 -24.18 -3.57 19.33
CA GLU A 522 -23.79 -2.21 19.01
C GLU A 522 -24.17 -1.89 17.56
N PHE A 523 -24.59 -0.65 17.34
CA PHE A 523 -24.98 -0.17 16.01
C PHE A 523 -24.75 1.34 15.90
N SER A 524 -24.50 1.81 14.70
CA SER A 524 -24.38 3.24 14.40
C SER A 524 -25.58 3.72 13.60
N ILE A 525 -26.05 4.92 13.87
CA ILE A 525 -27.07 5.59 13.08
C ILE A 525 -26.36 6.37 11.97
N PRO A 526 -26.67 6.10 10.69
CA PRO A 526 -26.10 6.86 9.58
C PRO A 526 -26.29 8.37 9.72
N SER A 527 -25.35 9.16 9.23
CA SER A 527 -25.39 10.63 9.32
C SER A 527 -26.53 11.27 8.53
N ASP A 528 -27.15 10.51 7.61
CA ASP A 528 -28.30 10.92 6.79
C ASP A 528 -29.65 10.31 7.23
N ALA A 529 -29.66 9.47 8.28
CA ALA A 529 -30.85 8.80 8.75
C ALA A 529 -31.83 9.77 9.43
N ASN A 530 -33.13 9.65 9.12
CA ASN A 530 -34.15 10.40 9.87
C ASN A 530 -34.51 9.65 11.16
N VAL A 531 -34.12 10.20 12.30
CA VAL A 531 -34.37 9.63 13.64
C VAL A 531 -35.64 10.12 14.31
N GLU A 532 -36.30 11.17 13.79
CA GLU A 532 -37.54 11.70 14.32
C GLU A 532 -38.68 10.67 14.15
N GLY A 533 -39.47 10.46 15.19
CA GLY A 533 -40.54 9.47 15.21
C GLY A 533 -40.08 8.01 15.38
N SER A 534 -38.82 7.79 15.70
CA SER A 534 -38.27 6.46 15.89
C SER A 534 -38.74 5.85 17.23
N LYS A 535 -38.76 4.51 17.27
CA LYS A 535 -39.11 3.73 18.45
C LYS A 535 -38.09 2.64 18.71
N LEU A 536 -37.76 2.38 19.96
CA LEU A 536 -37.13 1.16 20.36
C LEU A 536 -38.24 0.10 20.57
N ILE A 537 -38.08 -1.06 19.93
CA ILE A 537 -39.07 -2.17 20.01
C ILE A 537 -38.33 -3.48 20.28
N VAL A 538 -39.07 -4.45 20.86
CA VAL A 538 -38.57 -5.81 21.03
C VAL A 538 -39.47 -6.77 20.23
N GLU A 539 -38.87 -7.58 19.41
CA GLU A 539 -39.54 -8.54 18.54
C GLU A 539 -38.89 -9.92 18.57
N THR A 540 -39.54 -10.91 17.98
CA THR A 540 -39.00 -12.27 17.78
C THR A 540 -38.84 -12.59 16.30
N ALA A 541 -38.11 -13.65 15.96
CA ALA A 541 -38.01 -14.11 14.59
C ALA A 541 -39.39 -14.54 14.03
N TRP A 542 -39.54 -14.37 12.71
CA TRP A 542 -40.66 -14.96 11.95
C TRP A 542 -40.44 -16.45 11.70
N GLY A 543 -41.52 -17.21 11.58
CA GLY A 543 -41.50 -18.45 10.81
C GLY A 543 -42.13 -19.62 11.44
N ALA A 544 -41.67 -20.30 12.37
CA ALA A 544 -42.20 -21.60 12.79
C ALA A 544 -43.31 -21.47 13.83
N GLU A 545 -44.08 -22.53 14.02
CA GLU A 545 -44.98 -22.74 15.14
C GLU A 545 -44.31 -22.32 16.46
N GLY A 546 -44.92 -21.47 17.26
CA GLY A 546 -44.36 -20.94 18.52
C GLY A 546 -43.55 -19.64 18.43
N THR A 547 -43.52 -18.98 17.26
CA THR A 547 -42.85 -17.67 17.11
C THR A 547 -43.48 -16.53 17.89
N CYS A 548 -44.73 -16.71 18.29
CA CYS A 548 -45.55 -15.74 19.06
C CYS A 548 -45.72 -16.14 20.53
N MET A 549 -44.78 -16.86 21.09
CA MET A 549 -44.81 -17.26 22.51
C MET A 549 -44.75 -16.06 23.40
N ASP A 550 -45.38 -16.20 24.59
CA ASP A 550 -45.26 -15.23 25.66
C ASP A 550 -43.84 -15.24 26.25
N TYR A 551 -43.38 -14.10 26.73
CA TYR A 551 -42.07 -13.98 27.36
C TYR A 551 -42.07 -12.93 28.48
N VAL A 552 -41.02 -12.98 29.30
CA VAL A 552 -40.71 -11.98 30.31
C VAL A 552 -39.45 -11.26 29.88
N ILE A 553 -39.43 -9.95 30.01
CA ILE A 553 -38.32 -9.09 29.67
C ILE A 553 -38.01 -8.07 30.76
N ASP A 554 -36.74 -7.72 30.89
CA ASP A 554 -36.22 -6.80 31.88
C ASP A 554 -34.94 -6.12 31.38
N ASP A 555 -34.48 -5.13 32.15
CA ASP A 555 -33.19 -4.44 31.91
C ASP A 555 -32.99 -4.04 30.47
N ILE A 556 -34.02 -3.47 29.83
CA ILE A 556 -33.87 -2.91 28.48
C ILE A 556 -33.04 -1.62 28.57
N SER A 557 -31.94 -1.58 27.87
CA SER A 557 -30.98 -0.48 27.90
C SER A 557 -30.61 -0.02 26.48
N LEU A 558 -30.41 1.28 26.36
CA LEU A 558 -29.84 1.91 25.17
C LEU A 558 -28.95 3.07 25.60
N ILE A 559 -27.66 2.99 25.32
CA ILE A 559 -26.67 3.99 25.72
C ILE A 559 -25.95 4.47 24.47
N GLY A 560 -25.92 5.79 24.28
CA GLY A 560 -25.06 6.42 23.26
C GLY A 560 -23.59 6.31 23.68
N LEU A 561 -22.75 5.82 22.83
CA LEU A 561 -21.31 5.68 23.09
C LEU A 561 -20.58 6.96 22.68
N ALA A 562 -19.56 7.34 23.44
CA ALA A 562 -18.66 8.41 23.03
C ALA A 562 -18.03 8.01 21.69
N ASP A 563 -17.96 8.97 20.78
CA ASP A 563 -17.28 8.77 19.51
C ASP A 563 -15.77 8.76 19.79
N GLU A 564 -15.16 7.60 19.69
CA GLU A 564 -13.69 7.43 19.79
C GLU A 564 -13.04 7.49 18.41
N LYS A 565 -13.84 7.75 17.36
CA LYS A 565 -13.33 7.83 15.99
C LYS A 565 -12.38 9.01 15.86
N GLU A 566 -11.21 8.75 15.29
CA GLU A 566 -10.27 9.78 14.89
C GLU A 566 -10.65 10.30 13.50
N TYR A 567 -10.85 11.61 13.38
CA TYR A 567 -11.17 12.27 12.12
C TYR A 567 -9.93 12.90 11.50
N PRO A 568 -9.81 12.88 10.16
CA PRO A 568 -8.70 13.55 9.47
C PRO A 568 -8.80 15.07 9.67
N VAL A 569 -7.65 15.70 9.86
CA VAL A 569 -7.54 17.17 9.90
C VAL A 569 -6.61 17.65 8.79
N ALA A 570 -6.84 18.85 8.29
CA ALA A 570 -6.08 19.39 7.16
C ALA A 570 -4.57 19.47 7.43
N GLU A 571 -4.19 19.73 8.67
CA GLU A 571 -2.81 19.85 9.11
C GLU A 571 -1.99 18.56 8.94
N GLU A 572 -2.64 17.38 8.92
CA GLU A 572 -1.96 16.09 8.64
C GLU A 572 -1.29 16.08 7.26
N TYR A 573 -1.83 16.86 6.34
CA TYR A 573 -1.53 16.81 4.91
C TYR A 573 -0.76 18.04 4.43
N GLN A 574 -0.54 19.03 5.30
CA GLN A 574 0.23 20.21 4.94
C GLN A 574 1.74 19.89 4.92
N PRO A 575 2.48 20.45 3.96
CA PRO A 575 3.94 20.34 3.95
C PRO A 575 4.53 20.87 5.27
N ASN A 576 5.45 20.14 5.87
CA ASN A 576 6.11 20.50 7.13
C ASN A 576 7.51 21.11 6.93
N GLY A 577 7.92 21.33 5.67
CA GLY A 577 9.22 21.88 5.32
C GLY A 577 10.37 20.87 5.29
N SER A 578 10.02 19.57 5.41
CA SER A 578 10.98 18.48 5.35
C SER A 578 10.93 17.80 3.98
N ASN A 579 12.09 17.56 3.36
CA ASN A 579 12.23 16.92 2.06
C ASN A 579 13.07 15.65 2.22
N LEU A 580 12.41 14.50 2.15
CA LEU A 580 13.07 13.20 2.12
C LEU A 580 13.61 12.89 0.72
N ASP A 581 14.71 12.14 0.63
CA ASP A 581 15.17 11.56 -0.62
C ASP A 581 14.05 10.69 -1.24
N LEU A 582 13.96 10.69 -2.56
CA LEU A 582 12.92 9.96 -3.31
C LEU A 582 12.95 8.43 -3.12
N VAL A 583 13.99 7.87 -2.53
CA VAL A 583 14.09 6.44 -2.22
C VAL A 583 13.26 6.02 -1.00
N TRP A 584 12.75 6.98 -0.23
CA TRP A 584 11.96 6.71 0.97
C TRP A 584 10.49 6.48 0.68
N GLU A 585 9.92 5.48 1.35
CA GLU A 585 8.52 5.10 1.28
C GLU A 585 7.94 4.93 2.70
N TRP A 586 6.84 5.61 3.01
CA TRP A 586 6.07 5.39 4.22
C TRP A 586 5.21 4.13 4.10
N GLY A 587 5.03 3.39 5.19
CA GLY A 587 4.19 2.18 5.22
C GLY A 587 2.71 2.44 4.89
N HIS A 588 2.20 3.61 5.21
CA HIS A 588 0.90 4.17 4.87
C HIS A 588 1.03 5.70 4.81
N ASN A 589 -0.09 6.45 4.70
CA ASN A 589 -0.01 7.91 4.73
C ASN A 589 0.65 8.42 6.02
N PRO A 590 1.73 9.17 5.95
CA PRO A 590 2.29 9.83 7.12
C PRO A 590 1.35 10.94 7.62
N ASP A 591 1.48 11.29 8.88
CA ASP A 591 0.93 12.53 9.43
C ASP A 591 2.04 13.55 9.52
N ASN A 592 1.98 14.58 8.66
CA ASN A 592 3.06 15.56 8.52
C ASN A 592 3.31 16.43 9.78
N ARG A 593 2.43 16.35 10.77
CA ARG A 593 2.62 16.98 12.08
C ARG A 593 3.60 16.22 12.98
N TYR A 594 3.89 14.95 12.65
CA TYR A 594 4.56 14.03 13.58
C TYR A 594 5.85 13.41 13.02
N TRP A 595 6.38 14.00 11.95
CA TRP A 595 7.74 13.73 11.50
C TRP A 595 8.40 15.02 11.00
N SER A 596 9.72 15.13 11.10
CA SER A 596 10.42 16.37 10.73
C SER A 596 11.92 16.14 10.49
N LEU A 597 12.46 16.81 9.48
CA LEU A 597 13.91 17.02 9.26
C LEU A 597 14.36 18.40 9.72
N THR A 598 13.42 19.28 10.13
CA THR A 598 13.70 20.68 10.48
C THR A 598 13.67 20.94 11.98
N ASP A 599 13.05 20.10 12.80
CA ASP A 599 13.02 20.25 14.26
C ASP A 599 14.39 20.05 14.90
N ARG A 600 15.23 19.24 14.27
CA ARG A 600 16.64 19.05 14.63
C ARG A 600 17.42 18.84 13.33
N GLU A 601 18.21 19.82 12.95
CA GLU A 601 19.02 19.80 11.73
C GLU A 601 19.91 18.56 11.68
N GLY A 602 19.93 17.84 10.53
CA GLY A 602 20.67 16.60 10.33
C GLY A 602 20.09 15.38 11.07
N TRP A 603 18.80 15.40 11.44
CA TRP A 603 18.15 14.30 12.11
C TRP A 603 16.70 14.12 11.64
N LEU A 604 16.30 12.89 11.44
CA LEU A 604 14.88 12.54 11.26
C LEU A 604 14.22 12.40 12.64
N ARG A 605 13.27 13.28 12.95
CA ARG A 605 12.39 13.13 14.13
C ARG A 605 11.14 12.35 13.78
N LEU A 606 10.85 11.30 14.53
CA LEU A 606 9.57 10.58 14.51
C LEU A 606 8.87 10.76 15.85
N THR A 607 7.73 11.46 15.84
CA THR A 607 6.92 11.76 17.04
C THR A 607 5.68 10.85 17.09
N ASN A 608 5.39 10.27 18.23
CA ASN A 608 4.18 9.46 18.45
C ASN A 608 2.95 10.35 18.60
N GLY A 609 2.30 10.74 17.49
CA GLY A 609 1.06 11.51 17.50
C GLY A 609 -0.18 10.67 17.74
N HIS A 610 -0.11 9.39 17.39
CA HIS A 610 -1.20 8.41 17.44
C HIS A 610 -0.81 7.20 18.28
N LYS A 611 -1.80 6.57 18.91
CA LYS A 611 -1.60 5.25 19.51
C LYS A 611 -1.84 4.16 18.48
N VAL A 612 -1.04 3.10 18.53
CA VAL A 612 -1.26 1.93 17.69
C VAL A 612 -2.56 1.20 18.05
N SER A 613 -3.23 0.66 17.04
CA SER A 613 -4.51 -0.01 17.23
C SER A 613 -4.34 -1.40 17.86
N ALA A 614 -5.14 -1.68 18.90
CA ALA A 614 -5.24 -3.01 19.49
C ALA A 614 -6.28 -3.91 18.78
N THR A 615 -6.99 -3.41 17.77
CA THR A 615 -8.13 -4.11 17.15
C THR A 615 -8.07 -4.16 15.62
N ALA A 616 -7.04 -3.55 15.00
CA ALA A 616 -6.93 -3.48 13.55
C ALA A 616 -6.78 -4.88 12.92
N LYS A 617 -7.42 -5.04 11.77
CA LYS A 617 -7.43 -6.28 11.01
C LYS A 617 -6.96 -6.08 9.60
N TYR A 618 -6.27 -7.08 9.08
CA TYR A 618 -5.81 -7.13 7.72
C TYR A 618 -6.99 -7.36 6.75
N MET A 619 -7.11 -6.56 5.69
CA MET A 619 -8.16 -6.70 4.68
C MET A 619 -9.54 -7.03 5.27
N LYS A 620 -10.01 -6.23 6.23
CA LYS A 620 -11.30 -6.43 6.92
C LYS A 620 -11.42 -7.80 7.61
N GLY A 621 -10.32 -8.38 8.06
CA GLY A 621 -10.27 -9.65 8.76
C GLY A 621 -10.07 -10.89 7.88
N THR A 622 -9.84 -10.73 6.57
CA THR A 622 -9.62 -11.88 5.68
C THR A 622 -8.31 -12.62 5.99
N TYR A 623 -7.29 -11.91 6.44
CA TYR A 623 -5.95 -12.44 6.73
C TYR A 623 -5.49 -12.21 8.18
N GLY A 624 -6.44 -12.06 9.10
CA GLY A 624 -6.17 -12.01 10.52
C GLY A 624 -5.91 -10.63 11.10
N ASP A 625 -5.56 -10.63 12.38
CA ASP A 625 -5.26 -9.43 13.14
C ASP A 625 -3.89 -8.86 12.77
N LEU A 626 -3.76 -7.53 12.83
CA LEU A 626 -2.48 -6.83 12.75
C LEU A 626 -1.82 -6.72 14.12
N THR A 627 -0.49 -6.72 14.16
CA THR A 627 0.30 -6.43 15.36
C THR A 627 0.34 -4.92 15.63
N TYR A 628 0.96 -4.50 16.74
CA TYR A 628 1.18 -3.08 17.01
C TYR A 628 2.10 -2.43 15.98
N PHE A 629 3.20 -3.09 15.61
CA PHE A 629 4.12 -2.60 14.58
C PHE A 629 3.41 -2.40 13.23
N GLU A 630 2.58 -3.34 12.81
CA GLU A 630 1.82 -3.24 11.56
C GLU A 630 0.78 -2.11 11.57
N THR A 631 0.42 -1.56 12.74
CA THR A 631 -0.49 -0.40 12.85
C THR A 631 0.21 0.92 13.15
N ALA A 632 1.55 0.94 13.11
CA ALA A 632 2.34 2.15 13.31
C ALA A 632 2.33 3.03 12.06
N ARG A 633 1.91 4.29 12.16
CA ARG A 633 1.95 5.25 11.04
C ARG A 633 3.37 5.73 10.73
N ASN A 634 4.22 5.86 11.76
CA ASN A 634 5.62 6.29 11.60
C ASN A 634 6.52 5.08 11.31
N VAL A 635 6.39 4.50 10.11
CA VAL A 635 7.30 3.50 9.55
C VAL A 635 7.80 4.04 8.22
N LEU A 636 9.05 4.47 8.17
CA LEU A 636 9.72 5.01 7.00
C LEU A 636 10.78 4.03 6.52
N SER A 637 10.71 3.58 5.28
CA SER A 637 11.55 2.46 4.82
C SER A 637 12.07 2.63 3.40
N GLN A 638 13.08 1.83 3.07
CA GLN A 638 13.58 1.65 1.72
C GLN A 638 13.47 0.21 1.28
N ARG A 639 13.57 0.00 -0.05
CA ARG A 639 13.66 -1.32 -0.68
C ARG A 639 14.92 -2.06 -0.21
N THR A 640 14.86 -3.39 -0.23
CA THR A 640 16.06 -4.21 -0.09
C THR A 640 16.72 -4.45 -1.45
N PHE A 641 18.01 -4.76 -1.44
CA PHE A 641 18.71 -5.32 -2.59
C PHE A 641 19.19 -6.75 -2.30
N GLY A 642 19.34 -7.56 -3.34
CA GLY A 642 19.61 -8.98 -3.17
C GLY A 642 21.03 -9.29 -2.67
N GLY A 643 21.16 -10.44 -2.01
CA GLY A 643 22.40 -10.94 -1.42
C GLY A 643 22.58 -10.51 0.02
N SER A 644 23.50 -9.59 0.28
CA SER A 644 23.81 -9.07 1.62
C SER A 644 23.50 -7.59 1.70
N MET A 645 22.80 -7.17 2.77
CA MET A 645 22.50 -5.77 3.03
C MET A 645 22.66 -5.48 4.53
N SER A 646 23.60 -4.62 4.87
CA SER A 646 23.76 -4.09 6.22
C SER A 646 23.19 -2.68 6.29
N VAL A 647 22.40 -2.42 7.34
CA VAL A 647 21.82 -1.10 7.62
C VAL A 647 22.20 -0.70 9.04
N GLU A 648 22.71 0.51 9.19
CA GLU A 648 23.10 1.10 10.47
C GLU A 648 22.38 2.41 10.71
N THR A 649 21.98 2.69 11.94
CA THR A 649 21.38 3.95 12.39
C THR A 649 21.79 4.29 13.80
N HIS A 650 21.83 5.59 14.12
CA HIS A 650 22.02 6.13 15.46
C HIS A 650 20.74 6.81 15.92
N MET A 651 20.32 6.54 17.15
CA MET A 651 19.07 7.01 17.74
C MET A 651 19.31 7.79 19.02
N ASP A 652 18.69 8.97 19.15
CA ASP A 652 18.52 9.69 20.42
C ASP A 652 17.15 9.32 21.02
N VAL A 653 17.16 8.51 22.08
CA VAL A 653 15.99 7.96 22.74
C VAL A 653 15.60 8.71 24.02
N SER A 654 16.19 9.90 24.25
CA SER A 654 16.03 10.67 25.49
C SER A 654 14.62 11.19 25.72
N HIS A 655 13.80 11.28 24.66
CA HIS A 655 12.47 11.88 24.69
C HIS A 655 11.32 10.85 24.55
N MET A 656 11.66 9.56 24.64
CA MET A 656 10.65 8.49 24.71
C MET A 656 9.80 8.62 25.97
N LYS A 657 8.54 8.21 25.86
CA LYS A 657 7.57 8.08 26.96
C LYS A 657 7.24 6.60 27.21
N ASP A 658 6.65 6.31 28.37
CA ASP A 658 6.19 4.97 28.65
C ASP A 658 5.12 4.53 27.63
N GLY A 659 5.33 3.35 27.05
CA GLY A 659 4.57 2.78 25.95
C GLY A 659 5.20 2.98 24.56
N ASP A 660 6.27 3.78 24.44
CA ASP A 660 6.97 4.00 23.16
C ASP A 660 7.88 2.82 22.80
N THR A 661 7.92 2.49 21.53
CA THR A 661 8.83 1.52 20.92
C THR A 661 9.37 2.09 19.62
N ALA A 662 10.71 2.20 19.50
CA ALA A 662 11.37 2.76 18.33
C ALA A 662 12.62 1.98 17.93
N GLY A 663 12.91 1.87 16.65
CA GLY A 663 14.06 1.10 16.18
C GLY A 663 14.17 0.93 14.67
N LEU A 664 14.84 -0.16 14.28
CA LEU A 664 15.14 -0.58 12.92
C LEU A 664 14.48 -1.94 12.63
N ALA A 665 13.62 -1.99 11.62
CA ALA A 665 12.86 -3.17 11.24
C ALA A 665 13.22 -3.68 9.84
N THR A 666 13.29 -4.99 9.67
CA THR A 666 13.25 -5.68 8.37
C THR A 666 11.92 -6.42 8.30
N TYR A 667 11.05 -6.06 7.37
CA TYR A 667 9.65 -6.44 7.46
C TYR A 667 8.92 -6.67 6.14
N THR A 668 8.00 -7.59 6.21
CA THR A 668 6.73 -7.76 5.47
C THR A 668 5.69 -8.17 6.51
N ARG A 669 4.76 -9.09 6.24
CA ARG A 669 3.91 -9.73 7.28
C ARG A 669 4.73 -10.55 8.30
N SER A 670 5.77 -11.22 7.82
CA SER A 670 6.81 -11.77 8.70
C SER A 670 7.88 -10.70 8.88
N PHE A 671 8.29 -10.44 10.12
CA PHE A 671 9.27 -9.39 10.39
C PHE A 671 10.18 -9.72 11.56
N ALA A 672 11.30 -9.04 11.61
CA ALA A 672 12.05 -8.86 12.84
C ALA A 672 12.49 -7.40 12.95
N TYR A 673 12.59 -6.91 14.20
CA TYR A 673 13.14 -5.59 14.46
C TYR A 673 13.97 -5.57 15.73
N ALA A 674 14.97 -4.69 15.78
CA ALA A 674 15.65 -4.29 17.00
C ALA A 674 15.12 -2.92 17.42
N ALA A 675 14.69 -2.80 18.68
CA ALA A 675 14.07 -1.57 19.17
C ALA A 675 14.37 -1.29 20.65
N VAL A 676 14.37 -0.02 20.98
CA VAL A 676 14.26 0.46 22.36
C VAL A 676 12.79 0.58 22.70
N ARG A 677 12.40 -0.02 23.83
CA ARG A 677 11.07 0.12 24.43
C ARG A 677 11.19 0.80 25.79
N GLN A 678 10.34 1.78 26.06
CA GLN A 678 10.26 2.42 27.37
C GLN A 678 9.01 1.99 28.10
N GLU A 679 9.18 1.42 29.30
CA GLU A 679 8.09 0.98 30.19
C GLU A 679 8.46 1.32 31.64
N ASN A 680 7.52 1.95 32.36
CA ASN A 680 7.71 2.36 33.78
C ASN A 680 9.02 3.17 34.02
N GLY A 681 9.36 4.03 33.06
CA GLY A 681 10.58 4.85 33.11
C GLY A 681 11.87 4.10 32.81
N GLN A 682 11.81 2.80 32.51
CA GLN A 682 12.98 1.98 32.16
C GLN A 682 13.01 1.74 30.63
N ARG A 683 14.18 1.95 30.02
CA ARG A 683 14.45 1.64 28.61
C ARG A 683 15.12 0.28 28.47
N THR A 684 14.56 -0.53 27.61
CA THR A 684 15.11 -1.85 27.25
C THR A 684 15.28 -1.93 25.73
N LEU A 685 16.48 -2.21 25.27
CA LEU A 685 16.78 -2.56 23.90
C LEU A 685 16.54 -4.06 23.74
N GLY A 686 15.83 -4.45 22.69
CA GLY A 686 15.53 -5.86 22.45
C GLY A 686 15.22 -6.17 20.99
N VAL A 687 15.17 -7.47 20.67
CA VAL A 687 14.79 -7.97 19.35
C VAL A 687 13.41 -8.60 19.44
N VAL A 688 12.54 -8.26 18.51
CA VAL A 688 11.26 -8.93 18.25
C VAL A 688 11.37 -9.71 16.95
N LYS A 689 10.71 -10.87 16.90
CA LYS A 689 10.54 -11.65 15.68
C LYS A 689 9.14 -12.21 15.60
N ARG A 690 8.49 -12.00 14.48
CA ARG A 690 7.22 -12.62 14.12
C ARG A 690 7.34 -13.37 12.80
N VAL A 691 6.82 -14.59 12.77
CA VAL A 691 6.64 -15.37 11.53
C VAL A 691 5.14 -15.56 11.35
N TYR A 692 4.58 -14.96 10.32
CA TYR A 692 3.16 -15.07 10.00
C TYR A 692 2.83 -16.48 9.48
N ASP A 693 1.81 -17.13 10.03
CA ASP A 693 1.43 -18.50 9.72
C ASP A 693 0.01 -18.69 9.17
N ASN A 694 -0.67 -17.59 8.80
CA ASN A 694 -2.05 -17.58 8.32
C ASN A 694 -3.10 -18.07 9.34
N GLY A 695 -2.82 -18.02 10.64
CA GLY A 695 -3.76 -18.32 11.72
C GLY A 695 -4.21 -19.78 11.80
N VAL A 696 -5.16 -20.06 12.71
CA VAL A 696 -5.71 -21.40 12.91
C VAL A 696 -6.67 -21.76 11.77
N LYS A 697 -6.43 -22.91 11.14
CA LYS A 697 -7.23 -23.40 10.00
C LYS A 697 -8.08 -24.59 10.40
N ASP A 698 -9.32 -24.65 9.89
CA ASP A 698 -10.19 -25.82 9.99
C ASP A 698 -9.73 -26.97 9.08
N ALA A 699 -10.45 -28.10 9.11
CA ALA A 699 -10.13 -29.27 8.29
C ALA A 699 -10.25 -29.00 6.78
N ASP A 700 -10.95 -27.96 6.38
CA ASP A 700 -11.17 -27.56 4.99
C ASP A 700 -10.16 -26.44 4.57
N GLY A 701 -9.28 -25.99 5.49
CA GLY A 701 -8.27 -24.98 5.25
C GLY A 701 -8.74 -23.53 5.41
N ASN A 702 -9.96 -23.29 5.93
CA ASN A 702 -10.46 -21.94 6.21
C ASN A 702 -9.87 -21.40 7.51
N ILE A 703 -9.51 -20.13 7.54
CA ILE A 703 -9.12 -19.45 8.77
C ILE A 703 -10.35 -19.34 9.67
N VAL A 704 -10.30 -19.94 10.86
CA VAL A 704 -11.42 -20.00 11.81
C VAL A 704 -11.16 -19.19 13.07
N ASP A 705 -9.91 -18.99 13.43
CA ASP A 705 -9.48 -18.11 14.51
C ASP A 705 -8.20 -17.43 14.06
N ASP A 706 -8.31 -16.13 13.85
CA ASP A 706 -7.23 -15.24 13.40
C ASP A 706 -6.85 -14.20 14.46
N THR A 707 -7.41 -14.33 15.67
CA THR A 707 -7.07 -13.45 16.77
C THR A 707 -5.68 -13.75 17.29
N ILE A 708 -4.89 -12.69 17.50
CA ILE A 708 -3.54 -12.79 18.03
C ILE A 708 -3.42 -12.13 19.39
N ASP A 709 -2.55 -12.65 20.22
CA ASP A 709 -2.06 -11.95 21.40
C ASP A 709 -0.90 -11.04 20.98
N ARG A 710 -1.19 -9.77 20.72
CA ARG A 710 -0.22 -8.79 20.21
C ARG A 710 0.97 -8.60 21.14
N ASP A 711 0.78 -8.69 22.45
CA ASP A 711 1.88 -8.58 23.41
C ASP A 711 2.79 -9.81 23.35
N ALA A 712 2.24 -10.99 23.09
CA ALA A 712 3.04 -12.21 22.88
C ALA A 712 3.75 -12.19 21.51
N GLU A 713 3.05 -11.75 20.44
CA GLU A 713 3.64 -11.63 19.09
C GLU A 713 4.80 -10.63 19.05
N GLU A 714 4.74 -9.56 19.83
CA GLU A 714 5.79 -8.53 19.91
C GLU A 714 6.61 -8.60 21.22
N ALA A 715 6.63 -9.73 21.88
CA ALA A 715 7.54 -9.96 23.01
C ALA A 715 8.99 -10.02 22.53
N PHE A 716 9.90 -9.46 23.30
CA PHE A 716 11.33 -9.60 23.02
C PHE A 716 11.76 -11.07 23.07
N VAL A 717 12.54 -11.51 22.10
CA VAL A 717 13.07 -12.86 22.04
C VAL A 717 13.99 -13.15 23.24
N SER A 718 13.96 -14.39 23.73
CA SER A 718 14.78 -14.79 24.87
C SER A 718 16.27 -14.62 24.57
N GLY A 719 16.99 -13.95 25.46
CA GLY A 719 18.44 -13.69 25.30
C GLY A 719 18.77 -12.53 24.36
N GLY A 720 17.75 -11.88 23.74
CA GLY A 720 17.93 -10.74 22.84
C GLY A 720 17.60 -9.39 23.50
N THR A 721 17.85 -9.21 24.80
CA THR A 721 17.51 -7.96 25.51
C THR A 721 18.69 -7.39 26.28
N VAL A 722 18.77 -6.06 26.33
CA VAL A 722 19.72 -5.27 27.10
C VAL A 722 18.96 -4.15 27.81
N THR A 723 18.97 -4.15 29.14
CA THR A 723 18.47 -2.99 29.90
C THR A 723 19.47 -1.85 29.78
N LEU A 724 18.99 -0.71 29.28
CA LEU A 724 19.86 0.45 29.08
C LEU A 724 20.12 1.14 30.43
N PRO A 725 21.34 1.67 30.66
CA PRO A 725 21.60 2.59 31.78
C PRO A 725 20.66 3.80 31.73
N ASP A 726 20.29 4.34 32.87
CA ASP A 726 19.37 5.48 32.96
C ASP A 726 19.88 6.73 32.21
N ASP A 727 21.20 6.89 32.13
CA ASP A 727 21.89 7.99 31.45
C ASP A 727 22.22 7.68 29.97
N ALA A 728 21.93 6.48 29.48
CA ALA A 728 22.12 6.13 28.06
C ALA A 728 20.97 6.74 27.23
N THR A 729 21.25 7.81 26.55
CA THR A 729 20.31 8.52 25.67
C THR A 729 20.52 8.21 24.20
N ASN A 730 21.69 7.71 23.83
CA ASN A 730 22.08 7.37 22.47
C ASN A 730 22.25 5.88 22.33
N VAL A 731 21.70 5.32 21.25
CA VAL A 731 21.78 3.90 20.90
C VAL A 731 22.04 3.77 19.41
N TRP A 732 23.06 3.01 19.07
CA TRP A 732 23.34 2.61 17.68
C TRP A 732 22.79 1.20 17.46
N ILE A 733 22.06 1.03 16.38
CA ILE A 733 21.52 -0.27 15.95
C ILE A 733 21.97 -0.56 14.53
N LYS A 734 22.31 -1.83 14.28
CA LYS A 734 22.61 -2.29 12.94
C LYS A 734 21.95 -3.64 12.68
N SER A 735 21.48 -3.85 11.45
CA SER A 735 20.95 -5.11 10.94
C SER A 735 21.81 -5.62 9.78
N ASP A 736 22.38 -6.80 9.92
CA ASP A 736 23.01 -7.56 8.84
C ASP A 736 21.97 -8.52 8.27
N ASN A 737 21.53 -8.29 7.04
CA ASN A 737 20.48 -9.05 6.37
C ASN A 737 21.07 -9.92 5.27
N THR A 738 20.78 -11.23 5.29
CA THR A 738 21.13 -12.16 4.22
C THR A 738 19.87 -12.56 3.47
N LEU A 739 19.76 -12.09 2.22
CA LEU A 739 18.62 -12.32 1.34
C LEU A 739 18.95 -13.46 0.37
N ASP A 740 18.61 -14.68 0.77
CA ASP A 740 18.80 -15.86 -0.08
C ASP A 740 17.62 -16.04 -1.04
N ASN A 741 17.71 -15.41 -2.19
CA ASN A 741 16.71 -15.48 -3.24
C ASN A 741 16.53 -16.89 -3.83
N ALA A 742 17.53 -17.75 -3.73
CA ALA A 742 17.45 -19.12 -4.24
C ALA A 742 16.57 -20.00 -3.34
N SER A 743 16.64 -19.82 -2.02
CA SER A 743 15.81 -20.56 -1.06
C SER A 743 14.54 -19.80 -0.61
N GLY A 744 14.40 -18.54 -1.00
CA GLY A 744 13.30 -17.68 -0.55
C GLY A 744 13.36 -17.33 0.93
N LYS A 745 14.54 -17.24 1.51
CA LYS A 745 14.73 -17.04 2.95
C LYS A 745 15.53 -15.79 3.26
N LEU A 746 15.16 -15.18 4.37
CA LEU A 746 15.86 -14.04 4.95
C LEU A 746 16.35 -14.40 6.36
N THR A 747 17.62 -14.12 6.67
CA THR A 747 18.15 -14.16 8.04
C THR A 747 18.73 -12.80 8.40
N ILE A 748 18.64 -12.44 9.70
CA ILE A 748 19.02 -11.13 10.18
C ILE A 748 19.81 -11.28 11.47
N GLN A 749 21.02 -10.74 11.52
CA GLN A 749 21.78 -10.55 12.76
C GLN A 749 21.72 -9.10 13.17
N TYR A 750 21.14 -8.81 14.33
CA TYR A 750 21.17 -7.47 14.92
C TYR A 750 22.43 -7.24 15.77
N TRP A 751 22.87 -6.00 15.75
CA TRP A 751 24.00 -5.51 16.52
C TRP A 751 23.60 -4.19 17.21
N TYR A 752 24.26 -3.88 18.32
CA TYR A 752 24.08 -2.60 18.99
C TYR A 752 25.40 -2.07 19.54
N SER A 753 25.43 -0.75 19.71
CA SER A 753 26.49 -0.03 20.43
C SER A 753 25.87 1.06 21.31
N LEU A 754 26.57 1.46 22.39
CA LEU A 754 26.21 2.59 23.23
C LEU A 754 27.24 3.73 23.13
N ASP A 755 28.26 3.57 22.31
CA ASP A 755 29.33 4.55 22.10
C ASP A 755 29.70 4.73 20.61
N GLY A 756 29.00 4.06 19.70
CA GLY A 756 29.22 4.05 18.26
C GLY A 756 30.53 3.36 17.84
N LYS A 757 31.28 2.76 18.76
CA LYS A 757 32.60 2.18 18.49
C LYS A 757 32.68 0.72 18.83
N GLN A 758 32.07 0.29 19.92
CA GLN A 758 32.11 -1.09 20.40
C GLN A 758 30.79 -1.78 20.11
N TRP A 759 30.78 -2.62 19.13
CA TRP A 759 29.59 -3.36 18.69
C TRP A 759 29.46 -4.71 19.36
N SER A 760 28.25 -5.03 19.77
CA SER A 760 27.86 -6.30 20.37
C SER A 760 26.69 -6.90 19.63
N LYS A 761 26.65 -8.22 19.49
CA LYS A 761 25.45 -8.89 18.99
C LYS A 761 24.28 -8.66 19.92
N LEU A 762 23.12 -8.34 19.35
CA LEU A 762 21.86 -8.26 20.06
C LEU A 762 21.05 -9.55 19.81
N GLY A 763 21.19 -10.51 20.73
CA GLY A 763 20.61 -11.82 20.58
C GLY A 763 21.26 -12.70 19.52
N ASP A 764 20.62 -13.84 19.24
CA ASP A 764 21.00 -14.75 18.18
C ASP A 764 20.48 -14.23 16.82
N GLU A 765 20.99 -14.79 15.71
CA GLU A 765 20.47 -14.54 14.36
C GLU A 765 18.97 -14.90 14.29
N GLN A 766 18.19 -13.99 13.70
CA GLN A 766 16.75 -14.16 13.52
C GLN A 766 16.46 -14.74 12.14
N GLY A 767 15.48 -15.64 12.09
CA GLY A 767 15.07 -16.28 10.86
C GLY A 767 15.18 -17.83 10.90
N PRO A 768 15.08 -18.48 9.74
CA PRO A 768 14.74 -17.82 8.49
C PRO A 768 13.32 -17.24 8.52
N LEU A 769 13.18 -16.00 8.09
CA LEU A 769 11.90 -15.43 7.74
C LEU A 769 11.52 -15.92 6.34
N THR A 770 10.28 -16.37 6.19
CA THR A 770 9.75 -16.84 4.92
C THR A 770 8.75 -15.83 4.37
N TYR A 771 8.69 -15.74 3.06
CA TYR A 771 7.72 -14.90 2.40
C TYR A 771 6.32 -15.55 2.46
N ASP A 772 5.31 -14.75 2.77
CA ASP A 772 3.91 -15.17 2.70
C ASP A 772 3.34 -14.85 1.32
N TRP A 773 2.85 -15.86 0.63
CA TRP A 773 2.24 -15.77 -0.70
C TRP A 773 0.76 -15.34 -0.67
N SER A 774 0.22 -14.90 0.48
CA SER A 774 -1.10 -14.29 0.48
C SER A 774 -1.09 -13.04 -0.40
N LEU A 775 -2.21 -12.69 -0.99
CA LEU A 775 -2.41 -11.49 -1.84
C LEU A 775 -1.95 -10.19 -1.19
N SER A 776 -1.50 -10.29 0.03
CA SER A 776 -1.14 -9.19 0.88
C SER A 776 0.21 -8.55 0.60
N HIS A 777 1.11 -9.22 -0.13
CA HIS A 777 2.46 -8.70 -0.32
C HIS A 777 3.06 -9.14 -1.67
N PHE A 778 2.73 -8.39 -2.72
CA PHE A 778 3.40 -8.53 -4.01
C PHE A 778 4.68 -7.67 -4.10
N LYS A 779 5.29 -7.34 -2.98
CA LYS A 779 6.54 -6.58 -2.86
C LYS A 779 7.52 -7.31 -1.96
N GLY A 780 8.80 -7.01 -2.10
CA GLY A 780 9.88 -7.57 -1.28
C GLY A 780 9.90 -7.02 0.14
N TYR A 781 10.81 -7.52 0.94
CA TYR A 781 11.11 -6.97 2.25
C TYR A 781 11.53 -5.51 2.15
N ARG A 782 11.17 -4.75 3.17
CA ARG A 782 11.62 -3.37 3.40
C ARG A 782 12.46 -3.31 4.67
N ILE A 783 13.41 -2.38 4.71
CA ILE A 783 14.14 -2.06 5.94
C ILE A 783 13.85 -0.61 6.28
N GLY A 784 13.38 -0.38 7.51
CA GLY A 784 12.90 0.96 7.88
C GLY A 784 13.07 1.31 9.35
N LEU A 785 13.04 2.62 9.57
CA LEU A 785 13.02 3.27 10.86
C LEU A 785 11.58 3.41 11.32
N PHE A 786 11.32 3.26 12.62
CA PHE A 786 9.98 3.38 13.14
C PHE A 786 9.94 3.91 14.57
N ASN A 787 8.80 4.51 14.91
CA ASN A 787 8.44 4.87 16.28
C ASN A 787 6.94 4.75 16.46
N TYR A 788 6.48 4.00 17.47
CA TYR A 788 5.06 3.90 17.81
C TYR A 788 4.81 3.93 19.31
N ALA A 789 3.59 4.28 19.71
CA ALA A 789 3.15 4.33 21.10
C ALA A 789 1.94 3.43 21.35
N LYS A 790 1.99 2.64 22.44
CA LYS A 790 0.86 1.85 22.96
C LYS A 790 -0.02 2.63 23.94
N GLU A 791 0.58 3.54 24.69
CA GLU A 791 -0.08 4.19 25.85
C GLU A 791 -0.16 5.71 25.70
N ASN A 792 0.96 6.39 25.60
CA ASN A 792 1.06 7.84 25.68
C ASN A 792 1.58 8.45 24.38
N THR A 793 0.88 9.43 23.84
CA THR A 793 1.34 10.17 22.68
C THR A 793 2.33 11.30 23.04
N GLY A 794 3.03 11.81 22.03
CA GLY A 794 3.96 12.94 22.11
C GLY A 794 5.35 12.58 22.65
N GLY A 795 5.71 11.28 22.74
CA GLY A 795 7.09 10.85 22.80
C GLY A 795 7.72 10.88 21.41
N TYR A 796 9.02 11.09 21.30
CA TYR A 796 9.71 11.08 20.02
C TYR A 796 11.12 10.52 20.12
N VAL A 797 11.62 10.08 18.98
CA VAL A 797 12.98 9.61 18.77
C VAL A 797 13.54 10.34 17.56
N ASP A 798 14.80 10.77 17.67
CA ASP A 798 15.56 11.35 16.58
C ASP A 798 16.53 10.30 16.03
N PHE A 799 16.58 10.14 14.69
CA PHE A 799 17.50 9.28 13.96
C PHE A 799 18.51 10.16 13.22
N ASP A 800 19.79 9.91 13.45
CA ASP A 800 20.92 10.72 12.92
C ASP A 800 21.19 10.41 11.46
N TYR A 801 21.15 9.11 11.10
CA TYR A 801 21.42 8.62 9.75
C TYR A 801 20.81 7.26 9.48
N TYR A 802 20.83 6.87 8.21
CA TYR A 802 20.52 5.52 7.72
C TYR A 802 21.62 5.12 6.73
N ASP A 803 22.62 4.37 7.19
CA ASP A 803 23.79 4.02 6.40
C ASP A 803 23.74 2.59 5.87
N LEU A 804 23.94 2.44 4.56
CA LEU A 804 23.93 1.19 3.82
C LEU A 804 25.34 0.65 3.57
N SER A 805 25.44 -0.69 3.55
CA SER A 805 26.60 -1.43 3.03
C SER A 805 26.16 -2.79 2.46
N ASP A 806 26.88 -3.33 1.50
CA ASP A 806 26.76 -4.71 1.03
C ASP A 806 27.71 -5.67 1.79
N VAL A 807 28.47 -5.14 2.73
CA VAL A 807 29.39 -5.90 3.59
C VAL A 807 28.77 -6.12 4.96
N LEU A 808 28.56 -7.38 5.32
CA LEU A 808 28.01 -7.72 6.63
C LEU A 808 29.11 -7.66 7.71
N THR A 809 28.77 -7.12 8.88
CA THR A 809 29.63 -7.18 10.07
C THR A 809 29.91 -8.63 10.49
N SER A 810 28.92 -9.52 10.32
CA SER A 810 29.01 -10.95 10.60
C SER A 810 30.08 -11.69 9.76
N ASP A 811 30.48 -11.13 8.61
CA ASP A 811 31.58 -11.65 7.79
C ASP A 811 32.93 -11.55 8.47
N GLY A 812 33.05 -10.69 9.50
CA GLY A 812 34.30 -10.47 10.23
C GLY A 812 35.41 -9.87 9.35
N LYS A 813 35.08 -9.24 8.24
CA LYS A 813 36.04 -8.53 7.40
C LYS A 813 36.51 -7.27 8.12
N ALA A 814 37.75 -6.88 7.89
CA ALA A 814 38.24 -5.58 8.33
C ALA A 814 37.60 -4.47 7.50
N VAL A 815 37.34 -3.34 8.12
CA VAL A 815 36.83 -2.15 7.43
C VAL A 815 37.82 -1.73 6.35
N ASP A 816 37.33 -1.61 5.12
CA ASP A 816 38.13 -1.21 3.94
C ASP A 816 37.86 0.24 3.56
N THR A 817 38.82 1.10 3.83
CA THR A 817 38.76 2.53 3.52
C THR A 817 39.37 2.89 2.16
N SER A 818 39.77 1.93 1.35
CA SER A 818 40.53 2.16 0.13
C SER A 818 39.76 2.98 -0.91
N LYS A 819 38.48 2.65 -1.14
CA LYS A 819 37.60 3.37 -2.07
C LYS A 819 37.32 4.81 -1.58
N LEU A 820 37.03 4.99 -0.28
CA LEU A 820 36.82 6.30 0.32
C LEU A 820 38.05 7.19 0.13
N ARG A 821 39.26 6.68 0.40
CA ARG A 821 40.51 7.40 0.16
C ARG A 821 40.69 7.76 -1.32
N SER A 822 40.37 6.84 -2.24
CA SER A 822 40.45 7.10 -3.67
C SER A 822 39.51 8.23 -4.10
N ALA A 823 38.26 8.25 -3.58
CA ALA A 823 37.29 9.31 -3.86
C ALA A 823 37.79 10.67 -3.30
N ILE A 824 38.34 10.69 -2.09
CA ILE A 824 38.93 11.89 -1.49
C ILE A 824 40.11 12.41 -2.33
N ASP A 825 41.04 11.53 -2.73
CA ASP A 825 42.21 11.91 -3.54
C ASP A 825 41.77 12.46 -4.92
N GLN A 826 40.72 11.88 -5.52
CA GLN A 826 40.13 12.38 -6.76
C GLN A 826 39.54 13.78 -6.55
N ALA A 827 38.70 13.98 -5.53
CA ALA A 827 38.10 15.27 -5.20
C ALA A 827 39.18 16.36 -4.96
N ASP A 828 40.22 16.05 -4.16
CA ASP A 828 41.31 16.96 -3.84
C ASP A 828 42.17 17.34 -5.08
N SER A 829 42.09 16.55 -6.15
CA SER A 829 42.81 16.83 -7.42
C SER A 829 42.08 17.81 -8.34
N LEU A 830 40.77 18.05 -8.11
CA LEU A 830 39.95 18.92 -8.94
C LEU A 830 40.21 20.41 -8.71
N GLN A 831 39.77 21.25 -9.63
CA GLN A 831 39.91 22.71 -9.56
C GLN A 831 38.57 23.39 -9.80
N SER A 832 38.12 24.22 -8.91
CA SER A 832 36.80 24.87 -8.90
C SER A 832 36.45 25.63 -10.20
N ALA A 833 37.45 26.16 -10.89
CA ALA A 833 37.23 26.95 -12.10
C ALA A 833 36.67 26.15 -13.29
N GLU A 834 36.66 24.84 -13.19
CA GLU A 834 36.21 23.91 -14.26
C GLU A 834 34.73 23.48 -14.11
N TYR A 835 34.06 23.85 -13.00
CA TYR A 835 32.76 23.31 -12.61
C TYR A 835 31.75 24.40 -12.24
N PRO A 836 30.42 24.12 -12.30
CA PRO A 836 29.38 24.97 -11.75
C PRO A 836 29.60 25.16 -10.23
N MET A 837 29.33 26.36 -9.71
CA MET A 837 29.68 26.70 -8.33
C MET A 837 28.82 25.94 -7.31
N ASP A 838 27.55 25.77 -7.58
CA ASP A 838 26.60 25.03 -6.75
C ASP A 838 26.98 23.55 -6.63
N GLU A 839 27.32 22.90 -7.74
CA GLU A 839 27.75 21.50 -7.73
C GLU A 839 29.14 21.34 -7.08
N TRP A 840 30.00 22.35 -7.23
CA TRP A 840 31.30 22.40 -6.55
C TRP A 840 31.15 22.51 -5.03
N ASP A 841 30.26 23.37 -4.55
CA ASP A 841 30.01 23.57 -3.11
C ASP A 841 29.41 22.31 -2.46
N LYS A 842 28.52 21.59 -3.17
CA LYS A 842 28.03 20.27 -2.75
C LYS A 842 29.18 19.26 -2.62
N MET A 843 30.05 19.19 -3.63
CA MET A 843 31.22 18.31 -3.59
C MET A 843 32.12 18.63 -2.39
N LEU A 844 32.36 19.90 -2.09
CA LEU A 844 33.16 20.29 -0.91
C LEU A 844 32.52 19.82 0.40
N THR A 845 31.21 19.95 0.55
CA THR A 845 30.47 19.47 1.71
C THR A 845 30.64 17.95 1.88
N LEU A 846 30.44 17.19 0.81
CA LEU A 846 30.59 15.73 0.83
C LEU A 846 32.05 15.30 1.06
N LEU A 847 33.02 16.06 0.50
CA LEU A 847 34.44 15.83 0.73
C LEU A 847 34.81 16.03 2.23
N ASP A 848 34.26 17.04 2.86
CA ASP A 848 34.49 17.26 4.29
C ASP A 848 33.87 16.13 5.13
N LYS A 849 32.64 15.69 4.83
CA LYS A 849 32.00 14.51 5.46
C LYS A 849 32.89 13.26 5.26
N ALA A 850 33.37 13.01 4.05
CA ALA A 850 34.25 11.87 3.73
C ALA A 850 35.58 11.91 4.52
N LYS A 851 36.20 13.07 4.63
CA LYS A 851 37.43 13.28 5.44
C LYS A 851 37.17 13.09 6.93
N GLN A 852 36.02 13.53 7.45
CA GLN A 852 35.64 13.34 8.84
C GLN A 852 35.39 11.83 9.13
N ALA A 853 34.66 11.14 8.28
CA ALA A 853 34.44 9.71 8.42
C ALA A 853 35.77 8.92 8.46
N LEU A 854 36.72 9.28 7.59
CA LEU A 854 38.04 8.67 7.60
C LEU A 854 38.86 9.00 8.86
N ALA A 855 38.70 10.21 9.40
CA ALA A 855 39.44 10.69 10.59
C ALA A 855 38.83 10.15 11.90
N SER A 856 37.57 9.74 11.92
CA SER A 856 36.87 9.19 13.08
C SER A 856 37.33 7.77 13.46
N ASP A 857 38.18 7.13 12.65
CA ASP A 857 38.58 5.71 12.79
C ASP A 857 37.35 4.79 12.74
N PRO A 858 36.72 4.64 11.55
CA PRO A 858 35.43 3.99 11.41
C PRO A 858 35.46 2.53 11.88
N SER A 859 34.42 2.13 12.60
CA SER A 859 34.28 0.82 13.22
C SER A 859 33.46 -0.15 12.39
N THR A 860 32.72 0.36 11.41
CA THR A 860 31.85 -0.43 10.51
C THR A 860 32.09 -0.06 9.05
N GLN A 861 31.70 -0.95 8.13
CA GLN A 861 31.80 -0.64 6.71
C GLN A 861 30.74 0.37 6.28
N ASN A 862 29.59 0.43 6.98
CA ASN A 862 28.53 1.41 6.75
C ASN A 862 29.04 2.85 6.89
N GLU A 863 29.81 3.15 7.98
CA GLU A 863 30.45 4.44 8.22
C GLU A 863 31.41 4.88 7.08
N VAL A 864 31.86 3.94 6.26
CA VAL A 864 32.79 4.18 5.12
C VAL A 864 32.05 4.28 3.80
N ASP A 865 31.10 3.35 3.56
CA ASP A 865 30.45 3.22 2.26
C ASP A 865 29.46 4.37 2.00
N ALA A 866 28.76 4.88 3.03
CA ALA A 866 27.82 5.99 2.88
C ALA A 866 28.51 7.26 2.34
N PRO A 867 29.53 7.86 2.99
CA PRO A 867 30.19 9.04 2.48
C PRO A 867 31.00 8.76 1.19
N GLN A 868 31.51 7.53 1.01
CA GLN A 868 32.20 7.15 -0.23
C GLN A 868 31.26 7.21 -1.44
N ARG A 869 30.06 6.63 -1.32
CA ARG A 869 29.09 6.61 -2.44
C ARG A 869 28.53 7.99 -2.73
N ALA A 870 28.20 8.77 -1.69
CA ALA A 870 27.74 10.14 -1.86
C ALA A 870 28.79 11.00 -2.59
N LEU A 871 30.05 10.94 -2.17
CA LEU A 871 31.13 11.67 -2.83
C LEU A 871 31.37 11.15 -4.27
N SER A 872 31.32 9.85 -4.51
CA SER A 872 31.53 9.27 -5.83
C SER A 872 30.43 9.67 -6.82
N LEU A 873 29.17 9.70 -6.38
CA LEU A 873 28.05 10.17 -7.20
C LEU A 873 28.24 11.64 -7.59
N GLN A 874 28.61 12.50 -6.63
CA GLN A 874 28.85 13.92 -6.87
C GLN A 874 30.05 14.15 -7.81
N LEU A 875 31.12 13.37 -7.66
CA LEU A 875 32.26 13.43 -8.57
C LEU A 875 31.90 13.01 -10.00
N ALA A 876 31.02 12.01 -10.14
CA ALA A 876 30.50 11.60 -11.43
C ALA A 876 29.59 12.68 -12.05
N GLN A 877 28.76 13.36 -11.24
CA GLN A 877 27.96 14.51 -11.67
C GLN A 877 28.85 15.65 -12.17
N LEU A 878 29.88 16.03 -11.41
CA LEU A 878 30.84 17.06 -11.82
C LEU A 878 31.55 16.72 -13.13
N ALA A 879 31.86 15.45 -13.38
CA ALA A 879 32.51 15.05 -14.64
C ALA A 879 31.60 15.31 -15.85
N VAL A 880 30.29 15.10 -15.71
CA VAL A 880 29.30 15.43 -16.76
C VAL A 880 29.15 16.94 -16.96
N ASP A 881 29.14 17.71 -15.86
CA ASP A 881 28.86 19.15 -15.85
C ASP A 881 30.11 20.01 -16.13
N ARG A 882 31.25 19.38 -16.33
CA ARG A 882 32.51 20.05 -16.57
C ARG A 882 32.42 21.08 -17.69
N GLN A 883 32.72 22.32 -17.42
CA GLN A 883 32.74 23.36 -18.42
C GLN A 883 33.81 23.05 -19.46
N SER A 884 33.41 22.62 -20.65
CA SER A 884 34.32 22.35 -21.75
C SER A 884 34.98 23.66 -22.20
N GLY A 885 36.28 23.77 -21.98
CA GLY A 885 37.12 24.93 -22.38
C GLY A 885 37.36 25.03 -23.90
N ASP A 886 36.51 24.47 -24.74
CA ASP A 886 36.60 24.63 -26.21
C ASP A 886 35.17 24.68 -26.79
N GLY A 887 34.91 25.74 -27.57
CA GLY A 887 33.60 26.18 -27.97
C GLY A 887 32.81 25.18 -28.85
N GLY A 888 31.96 24.40 -28.22
CA GLY A 888 30.92 23.63 -28.84
C GLY A 888 29.70 23.60 -27.91
N ASN A 889 28.69 24.37 -28.22
CA ASN A 889 27.44 24.53 -27.53
C ASN A 889 26.65 23.21 -27.46
N PRO A 890 26.40 22.60 -26.31
CA PRO A 890 25.25 21.74 -26.07
C PRO A 890 24.14 22.58 -25.39
N GLY A 891 23.03 22.75 -26.10
CA GLY A 891 21.92 23.53 -25.66
C GLY A 891 21.22 22.92 -24.43
N GLY A 892 20.79 23.79 -23.55
CA GLY A 892 19.85 23.49 -22.48
C GLY A 892 20.30 23.99 -21.13
N GLY A 893 20.50 25.28 -20.94
CA GLY A 893 20.73 25.87 -19.65
C GLY A 893 19.50 26.65 -19.20
N ASP A 894 19.04 26.30 -18.08
CA ASP A 894 18.05 27.01 -17.31
C ASP A 894 18.49 28.47 -17.06
N GLN A 895 17.67 29.42 -17.47
CA GLN A 895 17.84 30.81 -17.10
C GLN A 895 16.69 31.27 -16.22
N THR A 896 16.83 31.06 -14.96
CA THR A 896 16.15 31.88 -13.95
C THR A 896 16.93 33.16 -13.76
N GLY A 897 16.60 34.16 -14.56
CA GLY A 897 17.15 35.50 -14.41
C GLY A 897 16.32 36.35 -13.46
N ASP A 898 16.75 36.45 -12.24
CA ASP A 898 16.27 37.44 -11.28
C ASP A 898 17.01 38.75 -11.52
N GLY A 899 16.39 39.66 -12.25
CA GLY A 899 16.92 40.96 -12.59
C GLY A 899 16.22 42.08 -11.82
N ASN A 900 16.66 42.31 -10.62
CA ASN A 900 16.26 43.49 -9.84
C ASN A 900 17.09 44.70 -10.29
N GLN A 901 16.50 45.65 -11.04
CA GLN A 901 17.01 47.01 -11.15
C GLN A 901 15.90 48.03 -10.94
N SER A 902 16.01 48.70 -9.84
CA SER A 902 15.33 49.95 -9.47
C SER A 902 15.60 51.06 -10.47
N GLY A 903 14.54 51.72 -10.95
CA GLY A 903 14.64 52.95 -11.70
C GLY A 903 13.33 53.74 -11.58
N ASN A 904 13.43 54.77 -10.78
CA ASN A 904 12.42 55.78 -10.47
C ASN A 904 11.99 56.59 -11.73
N GLY A 905 10.73 56.93 -11.82
CA GLY A 905 10.26 57.94 -12.83
C GLY A 905 8.78 58.09 -12.91
N ASP A 906 8.35 59.05 -12.24
CA ASP A 906 7.12 59.81 -12.03
C ASP A 906 6.16 60.00 -13.22
N GLN A 907 4.89 60.13 -12.85
CA GLN A 907 3.77 60.98 -13.26
C GLN A 907 2.70 60.52 -14.24
N THR A 908 1.52 60.53 -13.64
CA THR A 908 0.24 61.15 -14.04
C THR A 908 -0.57 60.50 -15.12
N GLY A 909 -1.77 60.22 -14.74
CA GLY A 909 -2.95 60.83 -15.32
C GLY A 909 -4.13 59.86 -15.60
N ASP A 910 -5.02 59.95 -14.67
CA ASP A 910 -6.50 60.19 -14.87
C ASP A 910 -7.35 59.21 -15.73
N GLY A 911 -8.37 58.66 -15.10
CA GLY A 911 -9.70 58.89 -15.60
C GLY A 911 -10.54 57.69 -16.01
N GLY A 912 -11.51 57.36 -15.17
CA GLY A 912 -12.84 57.11 -15.69
C GLY A 912 -13.40 55.73 -15.56
N GLN A 913 -14.05 55.46 -14.44
CA GLN A 913 -15.50 55.14 -14.29
C GLN A 913 -16.06 53.93 -15.05
N GLN A 914 -16.51 52.95 -14.29
CA GLN A 914 -17.90 52.56 -13.92
C GLN A 914 -18.79 52.09 -15.06
N GLN A 915 -19.33 50.92 -14.90
CA GLN A 915 -20.73 50.53 -14.62
C GLN A 915 -20.88 49.05 -14.87
N SER A 916 -21.20 48.24 -13.90
CA SER A 916 -22.51 47.80 -13.35
C SER A 916 -23.59 47.47 -14.38
N SER A 917 -24.05 46.25 -14.39
CA SER A 917 -25.47 45.85 -14.45
C SER A 917 -25.52 44.32 -14.29
N THR A 918 -26.02 43.86 -13.16
CA THR A 918 -27.39 43.41 -12.88
C THR A 918 -27.78 42.10 -13.53
N ALA A 919 -27.92 41.14 -12.63
CA ALA A 919 -28.85 40.03 -12.48
C ALA A 919 -29.88 39.78 -13.60
N ASP A 920 -30.11 38.54 -13.90
CA ASP A 920 -31.44 37.97 -13.81
C ASP A 920 -31.44 36.46 -13.61
N ASP A 921 -32.27 36.07 -12.65
CA ASP A 921 -32.77 34.77 -12.30
C ASP A 921 -33.32 33.99 -13.48
N ASN A 922 -33.14 32.70 -13.52
CA ASN A 922 -34.24 31.78 -13.84
C ASN A 922 -33.98 30.38 -13.27
N SER A 923 -34.77 30.09 -12.26
CA SER A 923 -35.07 28.77 -11.73
C SER A 923 -35.75 27.88 -12.77
N SER A 924 -35.33 26.64 -12.87
CA SER A 924 -36.20 25.53 -13.26
C SER A 924 -35.84 24.27 -12.49
N GLU A 925 -36.76 23.91 -11.60
CA GLU A 925 -36.86 22.61 -10.98
C GLU A 925 -36.88 21.48 -12.00
N LEU A 926 -36.14 20.41 -11.72
CA LEU A 926 -36.52 19.07 -12.18
C LEU A 926 -36.21 18.06 -11.12
N SER A 927 -37.29 17.48 -10.69
CA SER A 927 -37.55 16.39 -9.77
C SER A 927 -36.54 15.28 -9.66
N SER A 928 -36.30 14.93 -8.40
CA SER A 928 -35.71 13.70 -7.88
C SER A 928 -36.48 12.44 -8.30
N THR A 929 -35.79 11.46 -8.86
CA THR A 929 -36.20 10.05 -8.72
C THR A 929 -35.04 9.29 -8.10
N GLY A 930 -35.26 8.90 -6.87
CA GLY A 930 -34.36 8.04 -6.14
C GLY A 930 -34.36 6.63 -6.71
N SER A 931 -33.20 6.05 -6.83
CA SER A 931 -33.01 4.60 -6.84
C SER A 931 -31.80 4.25 -6.00
N SER A 932 -32.06 3.42 -5.01
CA SER A 932 -31.16 2.84 -4.04
C SER A 932 -30.02 2.11 -4.71
N VAL A 933 -28.79 2.50 -4.41
CA VAL A 933 -27.59 1.77 -4.78
C VAL A 933 -27.15 0.94 -3.59
N THR A 934 -27.33 -0.37 -3.68
CA THR A 934 -26.73 -1.37 -2.78
C THR A 934 -25.25 -1.50 -3.12
N PRO A 935 -24.32 -1.57 -2.15
CA PRO A 935 -22.90 -1.53 -2.45
C PRO A 935 -22.41 -2.80 -3.13
N MET A 936 -21.75 -2.63 -4.26
CA MET A 936 -21.06 -3.68 -5.03
C MET A 936 -19.64 -3.96 -4.50
N VAL A 937 -19.47 -4.20 -3.22
CA VAL A 937 -18.19 -4.68 -2.65
C VAL A 937 -17.90 -6.14 -3.01
N LEU A 938 -18.86 -6.85 -3.59
CA LEU A 938 -18.73 -8.27 -3.97
C LEU A 938 -18.25 -8.49 -5.42
N SER A 939 -18.05 -7.44 -6.21
CA SER A 939 -17.81 -7.63 -7.66
C SER A 939 -16.34 -7.86 -8.02
N ALA A 940 -15.38 -7.29 -7.32
CA ALA A 940 -13.96 -7.53 -7.64
C ALA A 940 -13.51 -8.94 -7.19
N ILE A 941 -13.99 -9.39 -6.03
CA ILE A 941 -13.77 -10.77 -5.57
C ILE A 941 -14.58 -11.76 -6.42
N ALA A 942 -15.75 -11.37 -6.91
CA ALA A 942 -16.58 -12.20 -7.77
C ALA A 942 -16.05 -12.33 -9.19
N LEU A 943 -15.30 -11.36 -9.71
CA LEU A 943 -14.64 -11.45 -11.01
C LEU A 943 -13.39 -12.35 -10.97
N MET A 944 -12.62 -12.37 -9.87
CA MET A 944 -11.61 -13.40 -9.66
C MET A 944 -12.22 -14.82 -9.58
N LEU A 945 -13.45 -14.95 -9.05
CA LEU A 945 -14.15 -16.21 -8.92
C LEU A 945 -14.91 -16.62 -10.20
N ALA A 946 -15.30 -15.67 -11.06
CA ALA A 946 -15.98 -15.97 -12.32
C ALA A 946 -15.01 -16.49 -13.40
N GLY A 947 -13.75 -16.07 -13.39
CA GLY A 947 -12.71 -16.66 -14.24
C GLY A 947 -12.39 -18.13 -13.93
N ILE A 948 -12.72 -18.58 -12.72
CA ILE A 948 -12.47 -19.96 -12.26
C ILE A 948 -13.70 -20.86 -12.40
N SER A 949 -14.91 -20.31 -12.62
CA SER A 949 -16.17 -21.07 -12.64
C SER A 949 -16.59 -21.60 -14.03
N VAL A 950 -15.79 -21.46 -15.08
CA VAL A 950 -16.13 -21.97 -16.43
C VAL A 950 -15.41 -23.28 -16.77
N ILE A 951 -14.71 -23.91 -15.82
CA ILE A 951 -14.14 -25.23 -16.06
C ILE A 951 -14.80 -26.25 -15.14
N ARG A 952 -16.01 -26.69 -15.52
CA ARG A 952 -16.54 -28.04 -15.32
C ARG A 952 -17.66 -28.34 -16.30
#